data_b3b0f1276db81d8dae9e619830f68ed8
#
_entry.id   b3b0f1276db81d8dae9e619830f68ed8
#
_cell.length_a   1.000
_cell.length_b   1.000
_cell.length_c   1.000
_cell.angle_alpha   90.00
_cell.angle_beta   90.00
_cell.angle_gamma   90.00
#
_symmetry.space_group_name_H-M   'P 1'
#
loop_
_entity.id
_entity.type
_entity.pdbx_description
1 polymer ?
#
loop_
_entity_poly.entity_id
_entity_poly.type
_entity_poly.pdbx_seq_one_letter_code
_entity_poly.pdbx_strand_id
1 'polypeptide(L)'
;MLFRLVYYWYKYIYIKMLMSVPFQTMATYLEFIQQNEEQDGVRFSWNVWPSSRLEATRMVVPLACLLTPLKERPDLPPVQYEPVLCTRPTCKAVLNPLCQVDYRAKLWACNFCFQRNQFPPAYAGISEVNQPAELMPQFSTIEYIVQRGPQTPLIFLYVVDTCLEEEDLQALKESLQMSLSLLPPDALVGLITFGRMVQVHELSCEGISKSYVFRGTKDLTAKQIQDMLGLTKPAMSAQQARPVQPQVQPFISSRFLQPVHKIDMNLTDLLGELQRDPWPVTQGKRPLRSTGVALSIAVGLLEGTFPNTGARIMLFTGGPPTQGPGMVVGDELKVPIRSWHDIEKDNARFMKKATKHYEMLANRTATNGHCIDIYACALDQTGLLEMKCCANLTGGYMVMGDSFNTSLFKQTFQRVFSRDFNGDFRMAFGATLDVKTSRELKILGAIGPCISLNVKGPCVSENEYGISGTSQWKICSLDPTSTLAIYFEVVNQHNAPIPQGGRGAIQFVTQYQHSSTQRRIRVTTVARNWADAQNQLQHIEAAFDQEAAAVLMARLGVFRAESEEGPDVLRWLDRQLIRLCQKFGQYNKEDPNSFRLSDSFSLYPQFMFHLRRSPFLQVFNNSPDESSYYRHHFARQDLTQSLIMIQPILYSYSFHGPPETIAQWRKAGYQDMPEYENFKHLLQAPLDDAQDILQTRFPMPRYINTEHGGSQARFLLSKVNPSQTHNNLYAWGQESGAPILTDDVSLQVFMDHLKKLVVSSAS
;
A
#
# COMPACT_ATOMS: atom_id res chain seq x y z
N MET A 1 9.80 11.11 31.86
CA MET A 1 9.03 9.88 31.93
C MET A 1 8.77 9.45 30.49
N LEU A 2 9.55 8.50 30.00
CA LEU A 2 9.39 7.96 28.64
C LEU A 2 8.34 6.86 28.69
N PHE A 3 7.25 7.00 27.95
CA PHE A 3 6.20 6.00 27.86
C PHE A 3 6.31 5.23 26.56
N ARG A 4 6.36 3.90 26.68
CA ARG A 4 6.27 2.95 25.58
C ARG A 4 5.65 1.63 26.05
N LEU A 5 4.66 1.11 25.37
CA LEU A 5 4.09 -0.21 25.56
C LEU A 5 3.73 -0.81 24.19
N VAL A 6 3.98 -1.93 23.82
CA VAL A 6 3.70 -3.30 23.99
C VAL A 6 3.66 -4.07 22.65
N TYR A 7 4.58 -4.80 22.30
CA TYR A 7 4.35 -5.97 21.41
C TYR A 7 4.42 -7.28 22.22
N TYR A 8 5.15 -7.28 23.33
CA TYR A 8 5.34 -8.48 24.17
C TYR A 8 4.14 -8.82 25.06
N TRP A 9 3.34 -7.85 25.49
CA TRP A 9 2.19 -8.13 26.34
C TRP A 9 1.04 -8.76 25.56
N TYR A 10 0.84 -8.37 24.32
CA TYR A 10 -0.17 -8.96 23.43
C TYR A 10 0.20 -10.41 23.06
N LYS A 11 1.47 -10.68 22.76
CA LYS A 11 1.95 -12.04 22.54
C LYS A 11 1.89 -12.87 23.84
N TYR A 12 2.13 -12.26 24.99
CA TYR A 12 2.11 -12.93 26.29
C TYR A 12 0.73 -13.07 26.92
N ILE A 13 -0.20 -12.12 26.74
CA ILE A 13 -1.62 -12.27 27.12
C ILE A 13 -2.31 -13.23 26.15
N TYR A 14 -2.04 -13.13 24.86
CA TYR A 14 -2.53 -14.08 23.86
C TYR A 14 -2.05 -15.51 24.18
N ILE A 15 -0.81 -15.68 24.52
CA ILE A 15 -0.24 -16.97 24.97
C ILE A 15 -0.79 -17.38 26.36
N LYS A 16 -1.05 -16.47 27.29
CA LYS A 16 -1.57 -16.80 28.62
C LYS A 16 -3.08 -17.01 28.65
N MET A 17 -3.87 -16.34 27.80
CA MET A 17 -5.27 -16.68 27.57
C MET A 17 -5.44 -17.99 26.79
N LEU A 18 -4.51 -18.32 25.88
CA LEU A 18 -4.45 -19.58 25.18
C LEU A 18 -4.12 -20.77 26.12
N MET A 19 -3.53 -20.52 27.29
CA MET A 19 -3.18 -21.58 28.26
C MET A 19 -4.38 -22.11 29.08
N SER A 20 -5.57 -21.55 28.95
CA SER A 20 -6.76 -21.93 29.73
C SER A 20 -7.85 -22.70 28.95
N VAL A 21 -7.63 -23.01 27.67
CA VAL A 21 -8.57 -23.77 26.80
C VAL A 21 -7.86 -25.02 26.26
N PRO A 22 -8.53 -26.14 25.98
CA PRO A 22 -7.82 -27.36 25.51
C PRO A 22 -6.97 -27.08 24.28
N PHE A 23 -5.67 -27.19 24.50
CA PHE A 23 -4.54 -26.64 23.76
C PHE A 23 -4.40 -27.11 22.29
N GLN A 24 -5.11 -28.14 21.86
CA GLN A 24 -4.77 -28.83 20.60
C GLN A 24 -5.46 -28.29 19.35
N THR A 25 -6.59 -27.57 19.45
CA THR A 25 -7.33 -27.14 18.25
C THR A 25 -7.10 -25.68 17.86
N MET A 26 -6.86 -24.77 18.80
CA MET A 26 -6.63 -23.35 18.50
C MET A 26 -5.20 -23.04 18.06
N ALA A 27 -4.21 -23.66 18.66
CA ALA A 27 -2.80 -23.50 18.26
C ALA A 27 -2.58 -23.91 16.79
N THR A 28 -3.20 -25.03 16.38
CA THR A 28 -3.13 -25.52 15.00
C THR A 28 -3.76 -24.59 13.97
N TYR A 29 -4.79 -23.82 14.34
CA TYR A 29 -5.48 -22.92 13.40
C TYR A 29 -4.70 -21.61 13.16
N LEU A 30 -4.15 -21.02 14.22
CA LEU A 30 -3.28 -19.86 14.12
C LEU A 30 -1.98 -20.18 13.37
N GLU A 31 -1.38 -21.32 13.67
CA GLU A 31 -0.21 -21.80 12.95
C GLU A 31 -0.51 -22.00 11.46
N PHE A 32 -1.67 -22.57 11.12
CA PHE A 32 -2.11 -22.74 9.75
C PHE A 32 -2.27 -21.40 9.02
N ILE A 33 -2.89 -20.39 9.66
CA ILE A 33 -3.05 -19.06 9.10
C ILE A 33 -1.70 -18.38 8.88
N GLN A 34 -0.81 -18.43 9.87
CA GLN A 34 0.54 -17.84 9.78
C GLN A 34 1.37 -18.54 8.70
N GLN A 35 1.32 -19.85 8.65
CA GLN A 35 2.03 -20.62 7.63
C GLN A 35 1.55 -20.30 6.22
N ASN A 36 0.23 -20.12 6.02
CA ASN A 36 -0.30 -19.69 4.73
C ASN A 36 0.13 -18.26 4.36
N GLU A 37 0.19 -17.34 5.31
CA GLU A 37 0.68 -15.99 5.04
C GLU A 37 2.16 -16.00 4.69
N GLU A 38 2.98 -16.78 5.39
CA GLU A 38 4.41 -16.90 5.13
C GLU A 38 4.70 -17.59 3.79
N GLN A 39 3.97 -18.65 3.45
CA GLN A 39 4.17 -19.42 2.22
C GLN A 39 3.56 -18.74 0.99
N ASP A 40 2.33 -18.24 1.11
CA ASP A 40 1.51 -17.83 -0.02
C ASP A 40 1.26 -16.32 -0.07
N GLY A 41 1.58 -15.58 0.99
CA GLY A 41 1.29 -14.15 1.08
C GLY A 41 -0.20 -13.82 1.13
N VAL A 42 -1.04 -14.73 1.66
CA VAL A 42 -2.50 -14.61 1.65
C VAL A 42 -3.07 -14.75 3.07
N ARG A 43 -3.94 -13.82 3.46
CA ARG A 43 -4.71 -13.89 4.72
C ARG A 43 -6.19 -13.67 4.41
N PHE A 44 -7.05 -14.64 4.73
CA PHE A 44 -8.50 -14.54 4.55
C PHE A 44 -9.21 -14.06 5.81
N SER A 45 -10.32 -13.33 5.63
CA SER A 45 -11.26 -13.03 6.72
C SER A 45 -11.90 -14.30 7.30
N TRP A 46 -12.22 -15.25 6.44
CA TRP A 46 -12.79 -16.55 6.79
C TRP A 46 -11.92 -17.66 6.17
N ASN A 47 -11.52 -18.63 6.96
CA ASN A 47 -10.69 -19.77 6.50
C ASN A 47 -11.49 -21.08 6.35
N VAL A 48 -12.77 -21.06 6.68
CA VAL A 48 -13.81 -22.01 6.26
C VAL A 48 -14.93 -21.18 5.65
N TRP A 49 -15.37 -21.53 4.47
CA TRP A 49 -16.27 -20.71 3.68
C TRP A 49 -17.71 -21.22 3.75
N PRO A 50 -18.70 -20.33 3.91
CA PRO A 50 -20.11 -20.73 3.90
C PRO A 50 -20.49 -21.26 2.52
N SER A 51 -21.24 -22.37 2.51
CA SER A 51 -21.54 -23.15 1.29
C SER A 51 -22.60 -22.54 0.37
N SER A 52 -23.34 -21.52 0.84
CA SER A 52 -24.36 -20.87 0.02
C SER A 52 -24.29 -19.33 0.10
N ARG A 53 -24.81 -18.68 -0.94
CA ARG A 53 -24.89 -17.21 -1.04
C ARG A 53 -25.65 -16.59 0.14
N LEU A 54 -26.78 -17.20 0.52
CA LEU A 54 -27.62 -16.70 1.62
C LEU A 54 -26.85 -16.73 2.94
N GLU A 55 -26.14 -17.80 3.21
CA GLU A 55 -25.33 -17.94 4.43
C GLU A 55 -24.16 -16.95 4.43
N ALA A 56 -23.47 -16.81 3.29
CA ALA A 56 -22.38 -15.86 3.14
C ALA A 56 -22.83 -14.41 3.41
N THR A 57 -24.01 -14.02 2.94
CA THR A 57 -24.56 -12.68 3.20
C THR A 57 -24.84 -12.45 4.68
N ARG A 58 -25.21 -13.51 5.42
CA ARG A 58 -25.47 -13.46 6.87
C ARG A 58 -24.21 -13.42 7.72
N MET A 59 -23.01 -13.64 7.15
CA MET A 59 -21.75 -13.57 7.89
C MET A 59 -21.32 -12.14 8.22
N VAL A 60 -21.93 -11.13 7.64
CA VAL A 60 -21.69 -9.69 7.81
C VAL A 60 -20.36 -9.24 7.24
N VAL A 61 -19.23 -9.78 7.70
CA VAL A 61 -17.91 -9.53 7.11
C VAL A 61 -17.80 -10.31 5.82
N PRO A 62 -17.47 -9.66 4.70
CA PRO A 62 -17.36 -10.34 3.41
C PRO A 62 -16.22 -11.35 3.39
N LEU A 63 -16.37 -12.38 2.58
CA LEU A 63 -15.26 -13.25 2.22
C LEU A 63 -14.27 -12.42 1.42
N ALA A 64 -13.08 -12.25 1.95
CA ALA A 64 -12.04 -11.43 1.34
C ALA A 64 -10.66 -11.90 1.78
N CYS A 65 -9.63 -11.47 1.05
CA CYS A 65 -8.25 -11.73 1.45
C CYS A 65 -7.35 -10.49 1.31
N LEU A 66 -6.33 -10.44 2.15
CA LEU A 66 -5.16 -9.61 1.95
C LEU A 66 -4.14 -10.43 1.16
N LEU A 67 -3.78 -9.96 -0.02
CA LEU A 67 -2.81 -10.58 -0.90
C LEU A 67 -1.55 -9.72 -0.99
N THR A 68 -0.41 -10.31 -0.67
CA THR A 68 0.92 -9.73 -0.91
C THR A 68 1.54 -10.47 -2.09
N PRO A 69 1.39 -9.99 -3.34
CA PRO A 69 1.71 -10.76 -4.54
C PRO A 69 3.17 -11.18 -4.63
N LEU A 70 4.07 -10.33 -4.14
CA LEU A 70 5.51 -10.57 -4.16
C LEU A 70 6.09 -10.76 -2.75
N LYS A 71 5.33 -11.38 -1.85
CA LYS A 71 5.82 -11.75 -0.50
C LYS A 71 7.22 -12.35 -0.61
N GLU A 72 8.17 -11.86 0.18
CA GLU A 72 9.55 -12.32 0.15
C GLU A 72 9.64 -13.81 0.54
N ARG A 73 10.23 -14.59 -0.35
CA ARG A 73 10.34 -16.05 -0.23
C ARG A 73 11.77 -16.48 -0.59
N PRO A 74 12.73 -16.37 0.36
CA PRO A 74 14.13 -16.77 0.13
C PRO A 74 14.28 -18.25 -0.21
N ASP A 75 13.35 -19.07 0.25
CA ASP A 75 13.27 -20.51 0.06
C ASP A 75 12.62 -20.95 -1.26
N LEU A 76 12.16 -20.00 -2.10
CA LEU A 76 11.47 -20.26 -3.38
C LEU A 76 12.37 -19.88 -4.56
N PRO A 77 13.25 -20.77 -5.06
CA PRO A 77 14.03 -20.48 -6.24
C PRO A 77 13.13 -20.46 -7.47
N PRO A 78 13.27 -19.46 -8.37
CA PRO A 78 12.47 -19.41 -9.57
C PRO A 78 12.85 -20.54 -10.54
N VAL A 79 11.85 -21.16 -11.16
CA VAL A 79 12.04 -22.22 -12.16
C VAL A 79 12.23 -21.63 -13.56
N GLN A 80 13.10 -22.22 -14.34
CA GLN A 80 13.52 -21.71 -15.65
C GLN A 80 12.73 -22.32 -16.82
N TYR A 81 11.45 -22.57 -16.63
CA TYR A 81 10.54 -23.03 -17.69
C TYR A 81 9.20 -22.30 -17.62
N GLU A 82 8.44 -22.35 -18.70
CA GLU A 82 7.15 -21.66 -18.78
C GLU A 82 6.05 -22.46 -18.08
N PRO A 83 5.07 -21.80 -17.45
CA PRO A 83 3.96 -22.46 -16.77
C PRO A 83 3.07 -23.22 -17.78
N VAL A 84 2.57 -24.38 -17.37
CA VAL A 84 1.58 -25.15 -18.14
C VAL A 84 0.19 -24.56 -17.91
N LEU A 85 -0.48 -24.16 -18.98
CA LEU A 85 -1.77 -23.48 -18.93
C LEU A 85 -2.93 -24.38 -19.39
N CYS A 86 -4.09 -24.21 -18.78
CA CYS A 86 -5.33 -24.78 -19.27
C CYS A 86 -5.61 -24.29 -20.69
N THR A 87 -5.95 -25.23 -21.57
CA THR A 87 -6.18 -24.98 -23.03
C THR A 87 -7.46 -24.18 -23.30
N ARG A 88 -8.42 -24.17 -22.34
CA ARG A 88 -9.67 -23.38 -22.48
C ARG A 88 -9.35 -21.89 -22.56
N PRO A 89 -9.73 -21.18 -23.65
CA PRO A 89 -9.37 -19.78 -23.86
C PRO A 89 -9.86 -18.83 -22.77
N THR A 90 -11.03 -19.09 -22.18
CA THR A 90 -11.65 -18.29 -21.13
C THR A 90 -11.13 -18.60 -19.72
N CYS A 91 -10.35 -19.67 -19.54
CA CYS A 91 -9.81 -20.08 -18.26
C CYS A 91 -8.33 -19.71 -18.13
N LYS A 92 -7.46 -20.37 -18.92
CA LYS A 92 -6.00 -20.15 -18.88
C LYS A 92 -5.38 -20.30 -17.47
N ALA A 93 -6.03 -21.04 -16.56
CA ALA A 93 -5.47 -21.32 -15.25
C ALA A 93 -4.17 -22.12 -15.37
N VAL A 94 -3.25 -21.85 -14.44
CA VAL A 94 -1.95 -22.54 -14.39
C VAL A 94 -2.10 -23.89 -13.68
N LEU A 95 -1.39 -24.91 -14.18
CA LEU A 95 -1.28 -26.21 -13.53
C LEU A 95 -0.86 -26.04 -12.07
N ASN A 96 -1.56 -26.72 -11.16
CA ASN A 96 -1.40 -26.54 -9.72
C ASN A 96 -1.74 -27.83 -8.95
N PRO A 97 -1.39 -27.93 -7.65
CA PRO A 97 -1.57 -29.16 -6.86
C PRO A 97 -3.04 -29.62 -6.70
N LEU A 98 -4.02 -28.78 -7.02
CA LEU A 98 -5.45 -29.11 -6.92
C LEU A 98 -6.00 -29.75 -8.21
N CYS A 99 -5.21 -29.78 -9.27
CA CYS A 99 -5.58 -30.42 -10.53
C CYS A 99 -5.62 -31.94 -10.38
N GLN A 100 -6.61 -32.57 -11.00
CA GLN A 100 -6.69 -34.04 -11.07
C GLN A 100 -5.82 -34.55 -12.22
N VAL A 101 -4.96 -35.52 -11.95
CA VAL A 101 -4.00 -36.04 -12.91
C VAL A 101 -4.29 -37.53 -13.20
N ASP A 102 -4.39 -37.86 -14.46
CA ASP A 102 -4.34 -39.25 -14.98
C ASP A 102 -2.93 -39.51 -15.49
N TYR A 103 -2.11 -40.17 -14.69
CA TYR A 103 -0.73 -40.44 -15.01
C TYR A 103 -0.57 -41.48 -16.16
N ARG A 104 -1.57 -42.34 -16.38
CA ARG A 104 -1.55 -43.35 -17.46
C ARG A 104 -1.86 -42.70 -18.80
N ALA A 105 -2.92 -41.88 -18.84
CA ALA A 105 -3.33 -41.19 -20.06
C ALA A 105 -2.50 -39.92 -20.34
N LYS A 106 -1.63 -39.48 -19.40
CA LYS A 106 -0.87 -38.22 -19.47
C LYS A 106 -1.79 -36.99 -19.63
N LEU A 107 -2.90 -37.01 -18.91
CA LEU A 107 -3.91 -35.96 -18.93
C LEU A 107 -4.04 -35.33 -17.54
N TRP A 108 -4.42 -34.05 -17.51
CA TRP A 108 -4.81 -33.40 -16.30
C TRP A 108 -6.12 -32.60 -16.47
N ALA A 109 -6.96 -32.62 -15.47
CA ALA A 109 -8.18 -31.82 -15.42
C ALA A 109 -7.98 -30.56 -14.59
N CYS A 110 -8.30 -29.43 -15.20
CA CYS A 110 -8.22 -28.13 -14.54
C CYS A 110 -9.25 -28.06 -13.39
N ASN A 111 -8.80 -27.71 -12.19
CA ASN A 111 -9.68 -27.62 -11.01
C ASN A 111 -10.68 -26.44 -11.05
N PHE A 112 -10.49 -25.46 -11.95
CA PHE A 112 -11.39 -24.31 -12.11
C PHE A 112 -12.50 -24.51 -13.14
N CYS A 113 -12.18 -25.12 -14.28
CA CYS A 113 -13.13 -25.25 -15.39
C CYS A 113 -13.38 -26.70 -15.83
N PHE A 114 -12.71 -27.67 -15.20
CA PHE A 114 -12.79 -29.13 -15.47
C PHE A 114 -12.42 -29.54 -16.89
N GLN A 115 -11.76 -28.64 -17.65
CA GLN A 115 -11.20 -29.00 -18.97
C GLN A 115 -10.10 -30.04 -18.79
N ARG A 116 -10.19 -31.12 -19.55
CA ARG A 116 -9.10 -32.10 -19.71
C ARG A 116 -8.05 -31.54 -20.65
N ASN A 117 -6.80 -31.60 -20.25
CA ASN A 117 -5.64 -31.07 -20.96
C ASN A 117 -4.59 -32.15 -21.09
N GLN A 118 -3.86 -32.18 -22.19
CA GLN A 118 -2.68 -33.00 -22.33
C GLN A 118 -1.46 -32.34 -21.71
N PHE A 119 -0.59 -33.14 -21.12
CA PHE A 119 0.71 -32.61 -20.68
C PHE A 119 1.60 -32.34 -21.91
N PRO A 120 2.40 -31.29 -21.87
CA PRO A 120 3.42 -31.03 -22.89
C PRO A 120 4.42 -32.18 -22.98
N PRO A 121 5.10 -32.37 -24.15
CA PRO A 121 6.08 -33.45 -24.33
C PRO A 121 7.19 -33.51 -23.28
N ALA A 122 7.57 -32.37 -22.69
CA ALA A 122 8.56 -32.30 -21.61
C ALA A 122 8.13 -33.09 -20.35
N TYR A 123 6.82 -33.37 -20.19
CA TYR A 123 6.25 -34.11 -19.06
C TYR A 123 5.98 -35.60 -19.38
N ALA A 124 6.57 -36.14 -20.45
CA ALA A 124 6.36 -37.53 -20.86
C ALA A 124 6.69 -38.54 -19.76
N GLY A 125 7.67 -38.25 -18.92
CA GLY A 125 8.10 -39.05 -17.78
C GLY A 125 7.29 -38.94 -16.50
N ILE A 126 6.19 -38.17 -16.50
CA ILE A 126 5.38 -37.94 -15.30
C ILE A 126 4.74 -39.25 -14.78
N SER A 127 4.80 -39.45 -13.45
CA SER A 127 4.16 -40.58 -12.76
C SER A 127 3.81 -40.21 -11.36
N GLU A 128 3.11 -41.07 -10.61
CA GLU A 128 2.77 -40.83 -9.21
C GLU A 128 4.00 -40.58 -8.30
N VAL A 129 5.12 -41.23 -8.66
CA VAL A 129 6.40 -41.10 -7.91
C VAL A 129 7.33 -40.04 -8.51
N ASN A 130 7.06 -39.58 -9.72
CA ASN A 130 7.84 -38.52 -10.40
C ASN A 130 6.91 -37.39 -10.82
N GLN A 131 6.57 -36.56 -9.84
CA GLN A 131 5.70 -35.41 -10.04
C GLN A 131 6.52 -34.14 -10.25
N PRO A 132 6.13 -33.26 -11.17
CA PRO A 132 6.71 -31.93 -11.28
C PRO A 132 6.31 -31.06 -10.06
N ALA A 133 7.08 -30.03 -9.80
CA ALA A 133 6.87 -29.14 -8.64
C ALA A 133 5.43 -28.57 -8.59
N GLU A 134 4.85 -28.26 -9.74
CA GLU A 134 3.50 -27.70 -9.87
C GLU A 134 2.37 -28.59 -9.33
N LEU A 135 2.62 -29.88 -9.18
CA LEU A 135 1.64 -30.84 -8.64
C LEU A 135 1.88 -31.21 -7.18
N MET A 136 3.01 -30.79 -6.62
CA MET A 136 3.36 -31.09 -5.23
C MET A 136 2.65 -30.11 -4.28
N PRO A 137 1.96 -30.60 -3.25
CA PRO A 137 1.21 -29.74 -2.31
C PRO A 137 2.02 -28.67 -1.60
N GLN A 138 3.33 -28.90 -1.37
CA GLN A 138 4.22 -27.94 -0.73
C GLN A 138 4.53 -26.72 -1.63
N PHE A 139 4.28 -26.81 -2.93
CA PHE A 139 4.49 -25.71 -3.89
C PHE A 139 3.16 -25.08 -4.31
N SER A 140 2.36 -24.66 -3.34
CA SER A 140 1.18 -23.84 -3.56
C SER A 140 1.51 -22.49 -4.22
N THR A 141 2.73 -22.00 -4.01
CA THR A 141 3.32 -20.84 -4.69
C THR A 141 4.54 -21.29 -5.50
N ILE A 142 4.59 -20.91 -6.78
CA ILE A 142 5.73 -21.15 -7.67
C ILE A 142 6.05 -19.86 -8.41
N GLU A 143 7.34 -19.63 -8.65
CA GLU A 143 7.82 -18.52 -9.48
C GLU A 143 8.52 -19.05 -10.73
N TYR A 144 8.11 -18.54 -11.89
CA TYR A 144 8.64 -18.91 -13.20
C TYR A 144 9.44 -17.75 -13.80
N ILE A 145 10.58 -18.06 -14.45
CA ILE A 145 11.29 -17.12 -15.31
C ILE A 145 10.84 -17.33 -16.74
N VAL A 146 10.27 -16.30 -17.37
CA VAL A 146 9.87 -16.32 -18.75
C VAL A 146 11.08 -15.95 -19.61
N GLN A 147 11.56 -16.90 -20.41
CA GLN A 147 12.77 -16.74 -21.23
C GLN A 147 12.54 -15.89 -22.49
N ARG A 148 11.29 -15.62 -22.86
CA ARG A 148 10.91 -14.91 -24.08
C ARG A 148 10.59 -13.44 -23.80
N GLY A 149 11.34 -12.57 -24.44
CA GLY A 149 11.09 -11.13 -24.45
C GLY A 149 12.38 -10.33 -24.37
N PRO A 150 12.35 -9.07 -24.82
CA PRO A 150 13.50 -8.20 -24.68
C PRO A 150 13.72 -7.89 -23.19
N GLN A 151 14.97 -7.91 -22.76
CA GLN A 151 15.36 -7.36 -21.46
C GLN A 151 15.08 -5.86 -21.48
N THR A 152 14.29 -5.38 -20.52
CA THR A 152 13.95 -3.96 -20.43
C THR A 152 14.79 -3.32 -19.32
N PRO A 153 15.49 -2.18 -19.60
CA PRO A 153 16.27 -1.52 -18.57
C PRO A 153 15.38 -0.95 -17.46
N LEU A 154 15.95 -0.71 -16.28
CA LEU A 154 15.32 0.09 -15.24
C LEU A 154 15.38 1.56 -15.65
N ILE A 155 14.27 2.29 -15.46
CA ILE A 155 14.14 3.68 -15.89
C ILE A 155 13.72 4.55 -14.72
N PHE A 156 14.49 5.61 -14.44
CA PHE A 156 14.24 6.58 -13.38
C PHE A 156 14.24 7.99 -13.97
N LEU A 157 13.13 8.70 -13.85
CA LEU A 157 12.99 10.07 -14.29
C LEU A 157 12.80 10.98 -13.08
N TYR A 158 13.82 11.78 -12.77
CA TYR A 158 13.78 12.76 -11.69
C TYR A 158 13.06 14.03 -12.15
N VAL A 159 12.05 14.46 -11.38
CA VAL A 159 11.30 15.70 -11.61
C VAL A 159 11.46 16.58 -10.38
N VAL A 160 12.31 17.58 -10.48
CA VAL A 160 12.88 18.31 -9.35
C VAL A 160 12.37 19.73 -9.29
N ASP A 161 11.75 20.09 -8.17
CA ASP A 161 11.33 21.46 -7.82
C ASP A 161 12.55 22.35 -7.56
N THR A 162 12.62 23.48 -8.23
CA THR A 162 13.66 24.51 -8.02
C THR A 162 13.15 25.72 -7.22
N CYS A 163 11.87 25.74 -6.85
CA CYS A 163 11.31 26.76 -5.96
C CYS A 163 11.53 26.43 -4.47
N LEU A 164 12.68 25.82 -4.16
CA LEU A 164 13.06 25.43 -2.80
C LEU A 164 13.92 26.51 -2.15
N GLU A 165 13.99 26.51 -0.82
CA GLU A 165 15.03 27.26 -0.12
C GLU A 165 16.40 26.62 -0.38
N GLU A 166 17.48 27.41 -0.27
CA GLU A 166 18.83 26.99 -0.66
C GLU A 166 19.30 25.72 0.07
N GLU A 167 19.02 25.63 1.38
CA GLU A 167 19.40 24.48 2.20
C GLU A 167 18.66 23.21 1.75
N ASP A 168 17.36 23.31 1.43
CA ASP A 168 16.54 22.20 0.94
C ASP A 168 16.98 21.76 -0.45
N LEU A 169 17.26 22.69 -1.34
CA LEU A 169 17.76 22.37 -2.68
C LEU A 169 19.12 21.67 -2.61
N GLN A 170 20.03 22.15 -1.78
CA GLN A 170 21.34 21.54 -1.59
C GLN A 170 21.20 20.11 -1.04
N ALA A 171 20.39 19.89 -0.02
CA ALA A 171 20.13 18.56 0.55
C ALA A 171 19.51 17.60 -0.46
N LEU A 172 18.59 18.09 -1.31
CA LEU A 172 17.98 17.30 -2.37
C LEU A 172 19.01 16.93 -3.45
N LYS A 173 19.83 17.87 -3.90
CA LYS A 173 20.93 17.63 -4.86
C LYS A 173 21.86 16.51 -4.38
N GLU A 174 22.31 16.59 -3.13
CA GLU A 174 23.18 15.58 -2.50
C GLU A 174 22.50 14.21 -2.46
N SER A 175 21.21 14.16 -2.13
CA SER A 175 20.44 12.91 -2.10
C SER A 175 20.29 12.30 -3.50
N LEU A 176 20.06 13.13 -4.53
CA LEU A 176 19.98 12.67 -5.92
C LEU A 176 21.34 12.17 -6.44
N GLN A 177 22.42 12.89 -6.16
CA GLN A 177 23.78 12.46 -6.50
C GLN A 177 24.14 11.13 -5.84
N MET A 178 23.82 10.97 -4.54
CA MET A 178 23.99 9.70 -3.83
C MET A 178 23.20 8.57 -4.50
N SER A 179 21.96 8.82 -4.93
CA SER A 179 21.13 7.78 -5.55
C SER A 179 21.71 7.23 -6.84
N LEU A 180 22.47 8.02 -7.61
CA LEU A 180 23.14 7.55 -8.83
C LEU A 180 24.12 6.42 -8.54
N SER A 181 24.85 6.49 -7.41
CA SER A 181 25.80 5.44 -6.99
C SER A 181 25.11 4.13 -6.59
N LEU A 182 23.81 4.15 -6.27
CA LEU A 182 23.04 2.99 -5.89
C LEU A 182 22.43 2.26 -7.10
N LEU A 183 22.31 2.95 -8.26
CA LEU A 183 21.69 2.41 -9.46
C LEU A 183 22.64 1.44 -10.21
N PRO A 184 22.06 0.43 -10.91
CA PRO A 184 22.86 -0.37 -11.85
C PRO A 184 23.44 0.50 -12.96
N PRO A 185 24.63 0.17 -13.49
CA PRO A 185 25.28 0.95 -14.54
C PRO A 185 24.42 1.16 -15.79
N ASP A 186 23.59 0.18 -16.15
CA ASP A 186 22.72 0.20 -17.33
C ASP A 186 21.34 0.80 -17.08
N ALA A 187 21.03 1.22 -15.85
CA ALA A 187 19.79 1.91 -15.55
C ALA A 187 19.73 3.24 -16.29
N LEU A 188 18.60 3.54 -16.89
CA LEU A 188 18.37 4.81 -17.59
C LEU A 188 17.91 5.87 -16.62
N VAL A 189 18.53 7.04 -16.67
CA VAL A 189 18.17 8.19 -15.84
C VAL A 189 17.90 9.39 -16.71
N GLY A 190 16.86 10.16 -16.34
CA GLY A 190 16.52 11.44 -16.94
C GLY A 190 16.28 12.50 -15.86
N LEU A 191 16.34 13.77 -16.26
CA LEU A 191 16.15 14.92 -15.38
C LEU A 191 15.22 15.95 -16.00
N ILE A 192 14.19 16.31 -15.25
CA ILE A 192 13.31 17.46 -15.48
C ILE A 192 13.40 18.35 -14.25
N THR A 193 13.57 19.65 -14.44
CA THR A 193 13.51 20.65 -13.36
C THR A 193 12.36 21.61 -13.59
N PHE A 194 11.72 22.08 -12.53
CA PHE A 194 10.59 22.99 -12.66
C PHE A 194 10.53 24.04 -11.55
N GLY A 195 10.06 25.19 -11.91
CA GLY A 195 9.66 26.30 -11.09
C GLY A 195 8.59 27.04 -11.85
N ARG A 196 8.82 28.31 -12.20
CA ARG A 196 7.95 29.08 -13.09
C ARG A 196 7.91 28.52 -14.52
N MET A 197 9.02 27.95 -14.96
CA MET A 197 9.18 27.24 -16.24
C MET A 197 9.54 25.79 -15.97
N VAL A 198 9.37 24.93 -16.97
CA VAL A 198 9.76 23.52 -16.89
C VAL A 198 10.91 23.28 -17.89
N GLN A 199 11.95 22.60 -17.45
CA GLN A 199 13.12 22.30 -18.27
C GLN A 199 13.33 20.79 -18.36
N VAL A 200 13.43 20.27 -19.58
CA VAL A 200 13.85 18.89 -19.87
C VAL A 200 15.31 18.90 -20.27
N HIS A 201 16.16 18.25 -19.49
CA HIS A 201 17.60 18.24 -19.71
C HIS A 201 18.01 17.17 -20.72
N GLU A 202 18.76 17.54 -21.73
CA GLU A 202 19.36 16.61 -22.70
C GLU A 202 20.68 16.09 -22.14
N LEU A 203 20.75 14.80 -21.82
CA LEU A 203 21.89 14.19 -21.14
C LEU A 203 22.92 13.57 -22.11
N SER A 204 22.62 13.52 -23.39
CA SER A 204 23.53 12.96 -24.42
C SER A 204 24.63 13.92 -24.88
N CYS A 205 24.60 15.18 -24.45
CA CYS A 205 25.60 16.19 -24.82
C CYS A 205 26.71 16.23 -23.77
N GLU A 206 27.92 15.88 -24.18
CA GLU A 206 29.10 16.00 -23.31
C GLU A 206 29.62 17.46 -23.26
N GLY A 207 29.90 17.93 -22.05
CA GLY A 207 30.52 19.23 -21.80
C GLY A 207 29.67 20.47 -22.05
N ILE A 208 28.40 20.31 -22.43
CA ILE A 208 27.45 21.42 -22.65
C ILE A 208 26.13 21.10 -22.00
N SER A 209 25.69 21.92 -21.06
CA SER A 209 24.36 21.87 -20.48
C SER A 209 23.31 22.32 -21.49
N LYS A 210 22.43 21.44 -21.93
CA LYS A 210 21.36 21.73 -22.88
C LYS A 210 19.99 21.33 -22.30
N SER A 211 19.03 22.24 -22.37
CA SER A 211 17.67 21.98 -21.90
C SER A 211 16.62 22.52 -22.87
N TYR A 212 15.46 21.89 -22.83
CA TYR A 212 14.24 22.30 -23.54
C TYR A 212 13.30 22.93 -22.54
N VAL A 213 12.97 24.21 -22.77
CA VAL A 213 12.20 25.02 -21.81
C VAL A 213 10.75 25.14 -22.27
N PHE A 214 9.83 24.79 -21.33
CA PHE A 214 8.40 24.85 -21.52
C PHE A 214 7.78 25.91 -20.61
N ARG A 215 6.72 26.56 -21.09
CA ARG A 215 5.96 27.53 -20.28
C ARG A 215 5.14 26.78 -19.22
N GLY A 216 5.29 27.16 -17.98
CA GLY A 216 4.55 26.56 -16.86
C GLY A 216 3.04 26.85 -16.82
N THR A 217 2.55 27.76 -17.66
CA THR A 217 1.13 28.15 -17.73
C THR A 217 0.34 27.37 -18.77
N LYS A 218 1.02 26.68 -19.70
CA LYS A 218 0.37 26.09 -20.87
C LYS A 218 0.12 24.61 -20.67
N ASP A 219 -1.14 24.20 -20.83
CA ASP A 219 -1.50 22.79 -20.93
C ASP A 219 -1.12 22.28 -22.32
N LEU A 220 -0.25 21.24 -22.36
CA LEU A 220 0.24 20.65 -23.60
C LEU A 220 -0.27 19.22 -23.72
N THR A 221 -0.71 18.85 -24.91
CA THR A 221 -1.03 17.46 -25.24
C THR A 221 0.24 16.61 -25.34
N ALA A 222 0.11 15.30 -25.14
CA ALA A 222 1.23 14.35 -25.31
C ALA A 222 1.92 14.51 -26.67
N LYS A 223 1.13 14.67 -27.75
CA LYS A 223 1.66 14.86 -29.10
C LYS A 223 2.47 16.14 -29.22
N GLN A 224 1.98 17.26 -28.68
CA GLN A 224 2.73 18.52 -28.69
C GLN A 224 4.05 18.42 -27.94
N ILE A 225 4.05 17.75 -26.78
CA ILE A 225 5.27 17.52 -25.99
C ILE A 225 6.28 16.67 -26.79
N GLN A 226 5.80 15.59 -27.41
CA GLN A 226 6.65 14.71 -28.22
C GLN A 226 7.19 15.42 -29.47
N ASP A 227 6.39 16.21 -30.15
CA ASP A 227 6.83 17.03 -31.29
C ASP A 227 7.89 18.04 -30.89
N MET A 228 7.68 18.74 -29.79
CA MET A 228 8.62 19.77 -29.30
C MET A 228 9.95 19.16 -28.80
N LEU A 229 9.90 17.93 -28.28
CA LEU A 229 11.10 17.17 -27.89
C LEU A 229 11.72 16.38 -29.07
N GLY A 230 11.11 16.44 -30.27
CA GLY A 230 11.57 15.71 -31.43
C GLY A 230 11.53 14.20 -31.32
N LEU A 231 10.51 13.67 -30.60
CA LEU A 231 10.31 12.25 -30.37
C LEU A 231 9.38 11.59 -31.40
N THR A 232 8.67 12.38 -32.19
CA THR A 232 7.80 11.88 -33.27
C THR A 232 8.63 11.29 -34.38
N LYS A 233 8.38 10.01 -34.71
CA LYS A 233 8.99 9.37 -35.88
C LYS A 233 8.48 10.10 -37.15
N PRO A 234 9.37 10.51 -38.09
CA PRO A 234 8.88 11.01 -39.36
C PRO A 234 8.00 9.93 -40.02
N ALA A 235 6.84 10.36 -40.53
CA ALA A 235 5.95 9.46 -41.27
C ALA A 235 6.75 8.91 -42.47
N MET A 236 7.14 7.65 -42.41
CA MET A 236 7.70 6.96 -43.57
C MET A 236 6.66 6.92 -44.66
N SER A 237 6.95 7.58 -45.78
CA SER A 237 6.15 7.51 -46.99
C SER A 237 5.95 6.01 -47.35
N ALA A 238 4.72 5.63 -47.70
CA ALA A 238 4.30 4.25 -47.97
C ALA A 238 5.08 3.53 -49.12
N GLN A 239 6.07 4.17 -49.70
CA GLN A 239 6.79 3.65 -50.87
C GLN A 239 8.12 2.92 -50.53
N GLN A 240 8.52 2.80 -49.26
CA GLN A 240 9.77 2.10 -48.87
C GLN A 240 9.60 0.95 -47.88
N ALA A 241 8.45 0.33 -47.82
CA ALA A 241 8.25 -0.89 -47.04
C ALA A 241 8.87 -2.11 -47.70
N ARG A 242 10.19 -2.28 -47.54
CA ARG A 242 10.80 -3.62 -47.72
C ARG A 242 10.49 -4.43 -46.45
N PRO A 243 10.11 -5.73 -46.56
CA PRO A 243 9.91 -6.59 -45.38
C PRO A 243 11.29 -6.84 -44.75
N VAL A 244 11.61 -6.08 -43.73
CA VAL A 244 12.76 -6.32 -42.89
C VAL A 244 12.31 -7.32 -41.81
N GLN A 245 13.05 -8.42 -41.70
CA GLN A 245 12.93 -9.36 -40.59
C GLN A 245 12.87 -8.60 -39.26
N PRO A 246 12.15 -9.09 -38.22
CA PRO A 246 12.09 -8.46 -36.94
C PRO A 246 13.48 -8.56 -36.28
N GLN A 247 14.38 -7.66 -36.66
CA GLN A 247 15.55 -7.40 -35.87
C GLN A 247 15.09 -6.74 -34.58
N VAL A 248 15.44 -7.35 -33.47
CA VAL A 248 15.38 -6.74 -32.14
C VAL A 248 16.08 -5.38 -32.26
N GLN A 249 15.30 -4.31 -32.37
CA GLN A 249 15.89 -2.97 -32.38
C GLN A 249 16.58 -2.78 -31.02
N PRO A 250 17.90 -2.52 -31.00
CA PRO A 250 18.53 -2.13 -29.74
C PRO A 250 17.77 -0.92 -29.20
N PHE A 251 17.44 -0.92 -27.91
CA PHE A 251 16.80 0.20 -27.24
C PHE A 251 17.61 1.46 -27.59
N ILE A 252 17.05 2.32 -28.45
CA ILE A 252 17.67 3.59 -28.79
C ILE A 252 17.57 4.41 -27.51
N SER A 253 18.70 4.55 -26.81
CA SER A 253 18.77 5.42 -25.64
C SER A 253 18.32 6.80 -26.09
N SER A 254 17.19 7.23 -25.53
CA SER A 254 16.69 8.58 -25.77
C SER A 254 17.74 9.58 -25.28
N ARG A 255 17.97 10.66 -26.04
CA ARG A 255 18.89 11.73 -25.61
C ARG A 255 18.52 12.32 -24.22
N PHE A 256 17.30 12.10 -23.74
CA PHE A 256 16.83 12.55 -22.43
C PHE A 256 16.96 11.50 -21.34
N LEU A 257 17.09 10.22 -21.70
CA LEU A 257 17.19 9.08 -20.81
C LEU A 257 18.42 8.26 -21.21
N GLN A 258 19.47 8.33 -20.40
CA GLN A 258 20.77 7.75 -20.70
C GLN A 258 21.21 6.77 -19.63
N PRO A 259 21.98 5.72 -19.97
CA PRO A 259 22.56 4.81 -18.98
C PRO A 259 23.47 5.53 -18.01
N VAL A 260 23.35 5.20 -16.72
CA VAL A 260 24.14 5.82 -15.64
C VAL A 260 25.64 5.81 -15.96
N HIS A 261 26.20 4.67 -16.40
CA HIS A 261 27.61 4.54 -16.69
C HIS A 261 28.14 5.52 -17.76
N LYS A 262 27.25 6.09 -18.59
CA LYS A 262 27.62 7.08 -19.63
C LYS A 262 27.57 8.52 -19.14
N ILE A 263 26.71 8.78 -18.12
CA ILE A 263 26.35 10.14 -17.73
C ILE A 263 26.61 10.47 -16.27
N ASP A 264 27.14 9.54 -15.51
CA ASP A 264 27.30 9.69 -14.04
C ASP A 264 28.02 11.00 -13.68
N MET A 265 29.19 11.28 -14.29
CA MET A 265 29.90 12.52 -14.05
C MET A 265 29.12 13.74 -14.54
N ASN A 266 28.63 13.72 -15.77
CA ASN A 266 27.91 14.86 -16.37
C ASN A 266 26.60 15.15 -15.57
N LEU A 267 25.89 14.15 -15.15
CA LEU A 267 24.65 14.33 -14.36
C LEU A 267 24.95 14.76 -12.93
N THR A 268 26.05 14.27 -12.34
CA THR A 268 26.51 14.71 -11.03
C THR A 268 26.88 16.18 -11.04
N ASP A 269 27.62 16.63 -12.06
CA ASP A 269 27.98 18.04 -12.25
C ASP A 269 26.74 18.90 -12.50
N LEU A 270 25.83 18.46 -13.39
CA LEU A 270 24.58 19.16 -13.67
C LEU A 270 23.69 19.30 -12.41
N LEU A 271 23.57 18.26 -11.61
CA LEU A 271 22.87 18.33 -10.32
C LEU A 271 23.55 19.27 -9.34
N GLY A 272 24.92 19.28 -9.31
CA GLY A 272 25.71 20.20 -8.49
C GLY A 272 25.49 21.66 -8.87
N GLU A 273 25.32 21.94 -10.16
CA GLU A 273 25.12 23.29 -10.72
C GLU A 273 23.67 23.78 -10.64
N LEU A 274 22.70 22.94 -10.29
CA LEU A 274 21.32 23.37 -10.17
C LEU A 274 21.17 24.51 -9.17
N GLN A 275 20.49 25.56 -9.62
CA GLN A 275 20.20 26.75 -8.83
C GLN A 275 18.68 26.86 -8.59
N ARG A 276 18.32 27.66 -7.61
CA ARG A 276 16.93 28.05 -7.36
C ARG A 276 16.33 28.70 -8.61
N ASP A 277 15.01 28.59 -8.71
CA ASP A 277 14.25 29.29 -9.76
C ASP A 277 14.67 30.77 -9.81
N PRO A 278 15.11 31.28 -10.97
CA PRO A 278 15.74 32.61 -11.07
C PRO A 278 14.73 33.77 -10.94
N TRP A 279 13.43 33.44 -10.95
CA TRP A 279 12.39 34.45 -10.90
C TRP A 279 12.17 34.96 -9.48
N PRO A 280 12.29 36.28 -9.22
CA PRO A 280 12.11 36.83 -7.88
C PRO A 280 10.67 36.65 -7.40
N VAL A 281 10.53 36.24 -6.14
CA VAL A 281 9.25 36.14 -5.46
C VAL A 281 8.94 37.46 -4.76
N THR A 282 7.85 38.08 -5.13
CA THR A 282 7.39 39.33 -4.49
C THR A 282 6.97 39.05 -3.03
N GLN A 283 7.28 39.96 -2.13
CA GLN A 283 6.89 39.86 -0.72
C GLN A 283 5.36 39.61 -0.60
N GLY A 284 4.97 38.68 0.25
CA GLY A 284 3.56 38.28 0.44
C GLY A 284 3.00 37.36 -0.65
N LYS A 285 3.84 36.85 -1.55
CA LYS A 285 3.48 35.87 -2.57
C LYS A 285 4.23 34.55 -2.42
N ARG A 286 3.64 33.49 -2.95
CA ARG A 286 4.27 32.19 -3.14
C ARG A 286 5.05 32.19 -4.46
N PRO A 287 6.10 31.37 -4.60
CA PRO A 287 6.75 31.16 -5.89
C PRO A 287 5.76 30.56 -6.90
N LEU A 288 5.92 30.89 -8.17
CA LEU A 288 5.16 30.29 -9.25
C LEU A 288 5.70 28.88 -9.55
N ARG A 289 4.97 27.87 -9.13
CA ARG A 289 5.36 26.46 -9.21
C ARG A 289 4.46 25.71 -10.17
N SER A 290 5.05 25.16 -11.23
CA SER A 290 4.33 24.55 -12.36
C SER A 290 4.36 23.02 -12.32
N THR A 291 4.03 22.43 -11.18
CA THR A 291 4.10 20.98 -10.93
C THR A 291 3.25 20.18 -11.94
N GLY A 292 2.05 20.65 -12.26
CA GLY A 292 1.15 19.95 -13.19
C GLY A 292 1.72 19.88 -14.61
N VAL A 293 2.38 20.94 -15.09
CA VAL A 293 3.06 20.92 -16.40
C VAL A 293 4.29 20.01 -16.36
N ALA A 294 5.06 20.04 -15.28
CA ALA A 294 6.23 19.18 -15.13
C ALA A 294 5.85 17.69 -15.20
N LEU A 295 4.80 17.29 -14.52
CA LEU A 295 4.26 15.91 -14.61
C LEU A 295 3.70 15.60 -15.99
N SER A 296 2.99 16.55 -16.65
CA SER A 296 2.49 16.36 -18.02
C SER A 296 3.63 16.06 -19.00
N ILE A 297 4.75 16.79 -18.86
CA ILE A 297 5.93 16.61 -19.71
C ILE A 297 6.64 15.29 -19.39
N ALA A 298 6.78 14.93 -18.12
CA ALA A 298 7.38 13.66 -17.71
C ALA A 298 6.58 12.46 -18.27
N VAL A 299 5.26 12.51 -18.15
CA VAL A 299 4.36 11.47 -18.68
C VAL A 299 4.47 11.42 -20.22
N GLY A 300 4.39 12.57 -20.90
CA GLY A 300 4.49 12.64 -22.36
C GLY A 300 5.85 12.17 -22.90
N LEU A 301 6.94 12.45 -22.18
CA LEU A 301 8.29 11.96 -22.52
C LEU A 301 8.35 10.43 -22.49
N LEU A 302 7.89 9.81 -21.40
CA LEU A 302 7.93 8.35 -21.25
C LEU A 302 6.96 7.63 -22.18
N GLU A 303 5.78 8.18 -22.45
CA GLU A 303 4.85 7.65 -23.45
C GLU A 303 5.48 7.60 -24.85
N GLY A 304 6.26 8.62 -25.19
CA GLY A 304 6.92 8.71 -26.50
C GLY A 304 8.17 7.86 -26.64
N THR A 305 8.88 7.59 -25.54
CA THR A 305 10.19 6.92 -25.55
C THR A 305 10.11 5.44 -25.15
N PHE A 306 9.36 5.12 -24.09
CA PHE A 306 9.30 3.79 -23.49
C PHE A 306 7.86 3.37 -23.15
N PRO A 307 6.95 3.28 -24.14
CA PRO A 307 5.59 2.82 -23.88
C PRO A 307 5.60 1.35 -23.42
N ASN A 308 4.68 1.01 -22.51
CA ASN A 308 4.53 -0.34 -21.95
C ASN A 308 5.79 -0.93 -21.30
N THR A 309 6.66 -0.07 -20.81
CA THR A 309 7.91 -0.45 -20.13
C THR A 309 7.87 0.08 -18.70
N GLY A 310 8.31 -0.72 -17.73
CA GLY A 310 8.39 -0.28 -16.34
C GLY A 310 9.33 0.92 -16.18
N ALA A 311 8.82 2.01 -15.62
CA ALA A 311 9.60 3.22 -15.37
C ALA A 311 9.05 3.93 -14.13
N ARG A 312 9.92 4.68 -13.45
CA ARG A 312 9.58 5.40 -12.22
C ARG A 312 9.80 6.90 -12.44
N ILE A 313 8.71 7.68 -12.38
CA ILE A 313 8.74 9.13 -12.31
C ILE A 313 8.84 9.51 -10.84
N MET A 314 9.86 10.24 -10.45
CA MET A 314 10.11 10.62 -9.06
C MET A 314 9.96 12.14 -8.94
N LEU A 315 8.80 12.59 -8.42
CA LEU A 315 8.49 13.99 -8.19
C LEU A 315 8.99 14.42 -6.81
N PHE A 316 9.84 15.44 -6.79
CA PHE A 316 10.31 16.11 -5.57
C PHE A 316 9.74 17.52 -5.55
N THR A 317 8.90 17.83 -4.58
CA THR A 317 8.22 19.13 -4.46
C THR A 317 8.30 19.70 -3.06
N GLY A 318 8.56 20.99 -2.93
CA GLY A 318 8.68 21.71 -1.67
C GLY A 318 7.51 22.67 -1.39
N GLY A 319 6.40 22.53 -2.09
CA GLY A 319 5.23 23.37 -1.86
C GLY A 319 4.11 23.13 -2.87
N PRO A 320 3.02 23.88 -2.74
CA PRO A 320 1.84 23.70 -3.59
C PRO A 320 2.07 24.18 -5.02
N PRO A 321 1.44 23.54 -6.01
CA PRO A 321 1.32 24.08 -7.37
C PRO A 321 0.50 25.38 -7.35
N THR A 322 1.11 26.46 -7.88
CA THR A 322 0.52 27.81 -7.88
C THR A 322 0.29 28.36 -9.28
N GLN A 323 0.70 27.61 -10.31
CA GLN A 323 0.62 28.06 -11.70
C GLN A 323 0.24 26.92 -12.64
N GLY A 324 -0.51 27.22 -13.67
CA GLY A 324 -0.83 26.31 -14.76
C GLY A 324 -1.85 25.22 -14.41
N PRO A 325 -1.98 24.19 -15.26
CA PRO A 325 -2.85 23.06 -14.98
C PRO A 325 -2.39 22.34 -13.70
N GLY A 326 -3.35 21.90 -12.91
CA GLY A 326 -3.06 21.23 -11.63
C GLY A 326 -2.73 22.19 -10.47
N MET A 327 -2.88 23.50 -10.62
CA MET A 327 -2.71 24.44 -9.51
C MET A 327 -3.76 24.19 -8.42
N VAL A 328 -3.34 24.28 -7.16
CA VAL A 328 -4.20 24.05 -5.98
C VAL A 328 -4.48 25.32 -5.19
N VAL A 329 -3.64 26.32 -5.32
CA VAL A 329 -3.77 27.61 -4.67
C VAL A 329 -3.17 28.71 -5.54
N GLY A 330 -3.62 29.96 -5.38
CA GLY A 330 -3.00 31.12 -6.04
C GLY A 330 -1.66 31.51 -5.40
N ASP A 331 -1.03 32.52 -5.99
CA ASP A 331 0.28 33.05 -5.52
C ASP A 331 0.18 33.93 -4.26
N GLU A 332 -1.00 34.39 -3.88
CA GLU A 332 -1.20 35.20 -2.68
C GLU A 332 -0.97 34.40 -1.38
N LEU A 333 0.08 34.73 -0.63
CA LEU A 333 0.45 33.99 0.60
C LEU A 333 -0.63 34.08 1.68
N LYS A 334 -1.36 35.19 1.75
CA LYS A 334 -2.46 35.41 2.71
C LYS A 334 -3.68 34.49 2.47
N VAL A 335 -3.81 33.91 1.27
CA VAL A 335 -4.86 32.96 0.95
C VAL A 335 -4.40 31.57 1.39
N PRO A 336 -5.05 30.94 2.39
CA PRO A 336 -4.64 29.62 2.85
C PRO A 336 -4.91 28.56 1.79
N ILE A 337 -4.15 27.47 1.85
CA ILE A 337 -4.46 26.26 1.09
C ILE A 337 -5.70 25.64 1.71
N ARG A 338 -6.59 25.07 0.87
CA ARG A 338 -7.88 24.51 1.29
C ARG A 338 -7.79 23.63 2.54
N SER A 339 -8.78 23.75 3.41
CA SER A 339 -9.05 22.89 4.55
C SER A 339 -10.21 21.93 4.24
N TRP A 340 -10.45 20.92 5.10
CA TRP A 340 -11.64 20.07 5.00
C TRP A 340 -12.94 20.89 5.08
N HIS A 341 -12.96 21.93 5.87
CA HIS A 341 -14.11 22.84 5.97
C HIS A 341 -14.39 23.58 4.65
N ASP A 342 -13.34 24.01 3.93
CA ASP A 342 -13.49 24.63 2.63
C ASP A 342 -14.03 23.63 1.60
N ILE A 343 -13.57 22.38 1.68
CA ILE A 343 -14.01 21.31 0.79
C ILE A 343 -15.48 20.97 1.02
N GLU A 344 -15.91 20.83 2.28
CA GLU A 344 -17.32 20.57 2.61
C GLU A 344 -18.25 21.68 2.16
N LYS A 345 -17.82 22.94 2.25
CA LYS A 345 -18.58 24.10 1.79
C LYS A 345 -18.47 24.40 0.30
N ASP A 346 -17.80 23.53 -0.46
CA ASP A 346 -17.48 23.74 -1.89
C ASP A 346 -16.74 25.06 -2.19
N ASN A 347 -15.92 25.53 -1.23
CA ASN A 347 -15.11 26.73 -1.34
C ASN A 347 -13.70 26.47 -1.88
N ALA A 348 -13.32 25.22 -2.14
CA ALA A 348 -12.01 24.85 -2.68
C ALA A 348 -11.95 25.05 -4.20
N ARG A 349 -11.79 26.30 -4.62
CA ARG A 349 -11.91 26.79 -6.00
C ARG A 349 -11.15 25.97 -7.05
N PHE A 350 -9.94 25.51 -6.74
CA PHE A 350 -9.05 24.86 -7.72
C PHE A 350 -9.10 23.33 -7.64
N MET A 351 -9.61 22.76 -6.55
CA MET A 351 -9.49 21.33 -6.22
C MET A 351 -10.05 20.43 -7.33
N LYS A 352 -11.29 20.62 -7.75
CA LYS A 352 -11.95 19.75 -8.75
C LYS A 352 -11.19 19.73 -10.08
N LYS A 353 -10.72 20.90 -10.54
CA LYS A 353 -9.98 21.03 -11.80
C LYS A 353 -8.58 20.40 -11.68
N ALA A 354 -7.89 20.62 -10.57
CA ALA A 354 -6.60 20.05 -10.31
C ALA A 354 -6.66 18.53 -10.20
N THR A 355 -7.59 17.98 -9.42
CA THR A 355 -7.83 16.55 -9.30
C THR A 355 -8.04 15.89 -10.66
N LYS A 356 -8.91 16.45 -11.49
CA LYS A 356 -9.17 15.94 -12.86
C LYS A 356 -7.90 15.93 -13.73
N HIS A 357 -7.06 16.95 -13.61
CA HIS A 357 -5.79 17.01 -14.34
C HIS A 357 -4.86 15.86 -13.92
N TYR A 358 -4.65 15.68 -12.62
CA TYR A 358 -3.78 14.61 -12.11
C TYR A 358 -4.35 13.22 -12.34
N GLU A 359 -5.67 13.02 -12.28
CA GLU A 359 -6.33 11.76 -12.64
C GLU A 359 -6.09 11.38 -14.10
N MET A 360 -6.17 12.34 -15.00
CA MET A 360 -5.86 12.13 -16.42
C MET A 360 -4.39 11.67 -16.59
N LEU A 361 -3.45 12.33 -15.91
CA LEU A 361 -2.02 11.96 -15.97
C LEU A 361 -1.78 10.58 -15.34
N ALA A 362 -2.39 10.29 -14.20
CA ALA A 362 -2.26 9.01 -13.52
C ALA A 362 -2.77 7.84 -14.39
N ASN A 363 -3.91 7.99 -15.05
CA ASN A 363 -4.46 6.97 -15.94
C ASN A 363 -3.57 6.73 -17.16
N ARG A 364 -3.04 7.79 -17.77
CA ARG A 364 -2.09 7.69 -18.89
C ARG A 364 -0.81 6.97 -18.46
N THR A 365 -0.26 7.35 -17.31
CA THR A 365 0.93 6.74 -16.72
C THR A 365 0.71 5.25 -16.46
N ALA A 366 -0.39 4.90 -15.81
CA ALA A 366 -0.73 3.52 -15.50
C ALA A 366 -0.96 2.67 -16.76
N THR A 367 -1.61 3.23 -17.78
CA THR A 367 -1.80 2.55 -19.07
C THR A 367 -0.48 2.14 -19.70
N ASN A 368 0.55 2.99 -19.60
CA ASN A 368 1.89 2.73 -20.13
C ASN A 368 2.79 1.91 -19.19
N GLY A 369 2.29 1.51 -18.00
CA GLY A 369 3.06 0.70 -17.05
C GLY A 369 4.11 1.48 -16.25
N HIS A 370 4.04 2.80 -16.25
CA HIS A 370 4.90 3.68 -15.47
C HIS A 370 4.31 3.95 -14.09
N CYS A 371 5.13 4.30 -13.11
CA CYS A 371 4.67 4.74 -11.81
C CYS A 371 5.13 6.16 -11.47
N ILE A 372 4.40 6.84 -10.60
CA ILE A 372 4.72 8.17 -10.10
C ILE A 372 4.89 8.11 -8.58
N ASP A 373 6.09 8.45 -8.11
CA ASP A 373 6.36 8.71 -6.71
C ASP A 373 6.24 10.19 -6.42
N ILE A 374 5.78 10.53 -5.22
CA ILE A 374 5.66 11.91 -4.74
C ILE A 374 6.45 12.03 -3.43
N TYR A 375 7.51 12.82 -3.46
CA TYR A 375 8.30 13.22 -2.30
C TYR A 375 7.98 14.69 -2.00
N ALA A 376 7.07 14.89 -1.06
CA ALA A 376 6.56 16.21 -0.68
C ALA A 376 7.18 16.63 0.67
N CYS A 377 8.13 17.57 0.62
CA CYS A 377 8.81 18.07 1.80
C CYS A 377 8.58 19.57 1.93
N ALA A 378 7.66 19.96 2.80
CA ALA A 378 7.29 21.34 3.06
C ALA A 378 6.65 21.49 4.43
N LEU A 379 6.72 22.69 4.99
CA LEU A 379 6.05 23.03 6.26
C LEU A 379 4.54 23.24 6.09
N ASP A 380 4.07 23.49 4.88
CA ASP A 380 2.65 23.65 4.53
C ASP A 380 2.21 22.57 3.54
N GLN A 381 0.94 22.52 3.24
CA GLN A 381 0.38 21.55 2.30
C GLN A 381 0.96 21.72 0.88
N THR A 382 1.11 20.62 0.17
CA THR A 382 1.71 20.58 -1.18
C THR A 382 0.72 20.20 -2.28
N GLY A 383 -0.55 19.95 -1.94
CA GLY A 383 -1.56 19.51 -2.90
C GLY A 383 -1.64 17.98 -3.05
N LEU A 384 -1.27 17.22 -2.02
CA LEU A 384 -1.34 15.76 -2.05
C LEU A 384 -2.75 15.23 -2.26
N LEU A 385 -3.78 15.93 -1.78
CA LEU A 385 -5.18 15.56 -2.02
C LEU A 385 -5.49 15.45 -3.51
N GLU A 386 -5.06 16.43 -4.30
CA GLU A 386 -5.29 16.48 -5.74
C GLU A 386 -4.36 15.54 -6.51
N MET A 387 -3.13 15.35 -6.04
CA MET A 387 -2.12 14.51 -6.69
C MET A 387 -2.14 13.03 -6.25
N LYS A 388 -2.87 12.66 -5.20
CA LYS A 388 -2.85 11.30 -4.62
C LYS A 388 -3.11 10.19 -5.64
N CYS A 389 -3.94 10.45 -6.64
CA CYS A 389 -4.24 9.49 -7.70
C CYS A 389 -2.99 9.08 -8.49
N CYS A 390 -2.01 9.96 -8.63
CA CYS A 390 -0.75 9.67 -9.31
C CYS A 390 0.00 8.51 -8.63
N ALA A 391 0.09 8.51 -7.31
CA ALA A 391 0.69 7.41 -6.55
C ALA A 391 -0.26 6.22 -6.38
N ASN A 392 -1.53 6.46 -6.05
CA ASN A 392 -2.50 5.41 -5.76
C ASN A 392 -2.80 4.51 -6.95
N LEU A 393 -2.93 5.06 -8.16
CA LEU A 393 -3.27 4.27 -9.35
C LEU A 393 -2.05 3.58 -9.97
N THR A 394 -0.86 4.10 -9.75
CA THR A 394 0.38 3.61 -10.39
C THR A 394 1.25 2.76 -9.46
N GLY A 395 0.90 2.64 -8.18
CA GLY A 395 1.70 1.93 -7.20
C GLY A 395 2.98 2.67 -6.76
N GLY A 396 3.08 3.96 -7.05
CA GLY A 396 4.20 4.80 -6.62
C GLY A 396 4.18 5.07 -5.12
N TYR A 397 5.32 5.56 -4.60
CA TYR A 397 5.45 5.95 -3.20
C TYR A 397 4.91 7.36 -2.97
N MET A 398 4.43 7.62 -1.77
CA MET A 398 4.11 8.95 -1.27
C MET A 398 4.86 9.17 0.04
N VAL A 399 5.74 10.15 0.06
CA VAL A 399 6.53 10.52 1.23
C VAL A 399 6.20 11.96 1.58
N MET A 400 5.93 12.22 2.84
CA MET A 400 5.62 13.54 3.36
C MET A 400 6.58 13.89 4.49
N GLY A 401 7.21 15.04 4.42
CA GLY A 401 8.16 15.54 5.41
C GLY A 401 8.17 17.06 5.49
N ASP A 402 8.88 17.59 6.49
CA ASP A 402 8.96 19.03 6.72
C ASP A 402 10.00 19.70 5.80
N SER A 403 11.07 18.98 5.42
CA SER A 403 12.20 19.48 4.63
C SER A 403 12.98 18.33 4.00
N PHE A 404 13.62 18.57 2.85
CA PHE A 404 14.55 17.63 2.22
C PHE A 404 15.85 17.45 3.02
N ASN A 405 16.16 18.34 3.92
CA ASN A 405 17.34 18.24 4.80
C ASN A 405 17.10 17.37 6.05
N THR A 406 15.93 16.76 6.20
CA THR A 406 15.63 15.89 7.33
C THR A 406 16.13 14.45 7.12
N SER A 407 16.51 13.78 8.19
CA SER A 407 16.84 12.35 8.15
C SER A 407 15.66 11.50 7.70
N LEU A 408 14.42 11.93 7.98
CA LEU A 408 13.20 11.27 7.49
C LEU A 408 13.22 11.15 5.97
N PHE A 409 13.43 12.24 5.24
CA PHE A 409 13.51 12.20 3.77
C PHE A 409 14.74 11.42 3.30
N LYS A 410 15.94 11.80 3.77
CA LYS A 410 17.22 11.22 3.29
C LYS A 410 17.24 9.69 3.45
N GLN A 411 16.88 9.17 4.61
CA GLN A 411 16.87 7.73 4.86
C GLN A 411 15.72 7.02 4.15
N THR A 412 14.52 7.62 4.06
CA THR A 412 13.40 7.04 3.32
C THR A 412 13.75 6.93 1.84
N PHE A 413 14.31 7.98 1.25
CA PHE A 413 14.71 7.98 -0.15
C PHE A 413 15.80 6.94 -0.44
N GLN A 414 16.79 6.82 0.44
CA GLN A 414 17.83 5.78 0.33
C GLN A 414 17.22 4.36 0.37
N ARG A 415 16.21 4.13 1.21
CA ARG A 415 15.55 2.81 1.35
C ARG A 415 14.74 2.42 0.13
N VAL A 416 14.33 3.34 -0.74
CA VAL A 416 13.71 3.02 -2.03
C VAL A 416 14.63 2.12 -2.87
N PHE A 417 15.93 2.30 -2.75
CA PHE A 417 16.96 1.54 -3.46
C PHE A 417 17.50 0.35 -2.64
N SER A 418 16.76 -0.11 -1.65
CA SER A 418 17.15 -1.29 -0.86
C SER A 418 17.20 -2.53 -1.73
N ARG A 419 18.12 -3.44 -1.39
CA ARG A 419 18.36 -4.69 -2.12
C ARG A 419 17.97 -5.90 -1.28
N ASP A 420 17.62 -6.97 -1.95
CA ASP A 420 17.37 -8.26 -1.33
C ASP A 420 18.71 -9.00 -1.08
N PHE A 421 18.60 -10.23 -0.58
CA PHE A 421 19.76 -11.09 -0.30
C PHE A 421 20.55 -11.51 -1.57
N ASN A 422 19.95 -11.43 -2.76
CA ASN A 422 20.61 -11.67 -4.04
C ASN A 422 21.32 -10.42 -4.60
N GLY A 423 21.15 -9.27 -3.98
CA GLY A 423 21.64 -7.99 -4.46
C GLY A 423 20.74 -7.30 -5.48
N ASP A 424 19.54 -7.81 -5.70
CA ASP A 424 18.53 -7.21 -6.59
C ASP A 424 17.68 -6.18 -5.84
N PHE A 425 17.22 -5.13 -6.52
CA PHE A 425 16.32 -4.16 -5.91
C PHE A 425 15.01 -4.78 -5.48
N ARG A 426 14.52 -4.37 -4.33
CA ARG A 426 13.22 -4.76 -3.78
C ARG A 426 12.07 -3.99 -4.44
N MET A 427 12.09 -3.88 -5.75
CA MET A 427 11.04 -3.26 -6.55
C MET A 427 10.78 -4.06 -7.82
N ALA A 428 9.53 -4.09 -8.25
CA ALA A 428 9.08 -4.72 -9.48
C ALA A 428 8.19 -3.78 -10.26
N PHE A 429 8.11 -3.97 -11.56
CA PHE A 429 7.41 -3.08 -12.47
C PHE A 429 6.43 -3.80 -13.37
N GLY A 430 5.44 -3.06 -13.85
CA GLY A 430 4.54 -3.48 -14.91
C GLY A 430 3.82 -4.80 -14.61
N ALA A 431 3.40 -5.00 -13.37
CA ALA A 431 2.74 -6.22 -12.97
C ALA A 431 1.29 -6.27 -13.46
N THR A 432 0.86 -7.47 -13.83
CA THR A 432 -0.53 -7.82 -14.07
C THR A 432 -0.92 -8.92 -13.10
N LEU A 433 -1.93 -8.68 -12.29
CA LEU A 433 -2.52 -9.67 -11.40
C LEU A 433 -3.79 -10.23 -12.05
N ASP A 434 -3.81 -11.53 -12.32
CA ASP A 434 -4.97 -12.29 -12.83
C ASP A 434 -5.48 -13.22 -11.72
N VAL A 435 -6.77 -13.14 -11.41
CA VAL A 435 -7.40 -13.94 -10.36
C VAL A 435 -8.41 -14.91 -10.99
N LYS A 436 -8.25 -16.19 -10.67
CA LYS A 436 -9.18 -17.26 -11.05
C LYS A 436 -9.87 -17.81 -9.80
N THR A 437 -11.14 -18.13 -9.91
CA THR A 437 -11.94 -18.71 -8.81
C THR A 437 -12.65 -19.98 -9.27
N SER A 438 -12.91 -20.87 -8.33
CA SER A 438 -13.86 -21.96 -8.53
C SER A 438 -15.27 -21.41 -8.79
N ARG A 439 -16.15 -22.25 -9.32
CA ARG A 439 -17.49 -21.83 -9.83
C ARG A 439 -18.39 -21.20 -8.78
N GLU A 440 -18.20 -21.58 -7.54
CA GLU A 440 -19.00 -21.14 -6.39
C GLU A 440 -18.64 -19.74 -5.92
N LEU A 441 -17.54 -19.17 -6.45
CA LEU A 441 -17.02 -17.85 -6.10
C LEU A 441 -17.02 -16.92 -7.30
N LYS A 442 -17.30 -15.65 -7.04
CA LYS A 442 -17.05 -14.53 -7.96
C LYS A 442 -16.27 -13.42 -7.29
N ILE A 443 -15.55 -12.66 -8.09
CA ILE A 443 -14.72 -11.54 -7.65
C ILE A 443 -15.60 -10.29 -7.60
N LEU A 444 -15.67 -9.64 -6.43
CA LEU A 444 -16.36 -8.36 -6.24
C LEU A 444 -15.47 -7.17 -6.66
N GLY A 445 -14.18 -7.24 -6.38
CA GLY A 445 -13.21 -6.21 -6.71
C GLY A 445 -12.00 -6.22 -5.80
N ALA A 446 -11.13 -5.21 -5.97
CA ALA A 446 -9.91 -5.05 -5.20
C ALA A 446 -9.76 -3.62 -4.67
N ILE A 447 -9.07 -3.48 -3.54
CA ILE A 447 -8.63 -2.19 -3.00
C ILE A 447 -7.13 -2.25 -2.80
N GLY A 448 -6.42 -1.34 -3.48
CA GLY A 448 -4.97 -1.25 -3.43
C GLY A 448 -4.41 -0.42 -4.58
N PRO A 449 -3.08 -0.37 -4.73
CA PRO A 449 -2.40 0.46 -5.73
C PRO A 449 -2.47 -0.16 -7.14
N CYS A 450 -3.66 -0.24 -7.72
CA CYS A 450 -3.89 -0.88 -9.00
C CYS A 450 -4.96 -0.17 -9.82
N ILE A 451 -5.06 -0.53 -11.10
CA ILE A 451 -6.13 -0.16 -12.01
C ILE A 451 -6.79 -1.40 -12.62
N SER A 452 -8.05 -1.30 -12.99
CA SER A 452 -8.77 -2.35 -13.70
C SER A 452 -8.26 -2.49 -15.12
N LEU A 453 -8.07 -3.73 -15.59
CA LEU A 453 -7.86 -4.05 -17.00
C LEU A 453 -9.16 -4.34 -17.75
N ASN A 454 -10.31 -4.19 -17.10
CA ASN A 454 -11.65 -4.38 -17.67
C ASN A 454 -11.87 -5.77 -18.30
N VAL A 455 -11.19 -6.79 -17.77
CA VAL A 455 -11.35 -8.18 -18.24
C VAL A 455 -12.55 -8.79 -17.53
N LYS A 456 -13.63 -8.93 -18.26
CA LYS A 456 -14.85 -9.59 -17.80
C LYS A 456 -14.78 -11.09 -18.04
N GLY A 457 -15.45 -11.86 -17.20
CA GLY A 457 -15.48 -13.32 -17.30
C GLY A 457 -16.47 -13.94 -16.32
N PRO A 458 -16.63 -15.26 -16.34
CA PRO A 458 -17.59 -15.95 -15.48
C PRO A 458 -17.29 -15.85 -13.98
N CYS A 459 -16.04 -15.52 -13.63
CA CYS A 459 -15.60 -15.32 -12.25
C CYS A 459 -15.77 -13.88 -11.74
N VAL A 460 -16.33 -12.95 -12.53
CA VAL A 460 -16.57 -11.56 -12.13
C VAL A 460 -18.01 -11.39 -11.68
N SER A 461 -18.20 -10.77 -10.50
CA SER A 461 -19.51 -10.42 -9.96
C SER A 461 -20.11 -9.20 -10.65
N GLU A 462 -21.43 -9.08 -10.60
CA GLU A 462 -22.15 -7.85 -10.97
C GLU A 462 -22.16 -6.83 -9.82
N ASN A 463 -21.91 -7.28 -8.58
CA ASN A 463 -21.75 -6.41 -7.43
C ASN A 463 -20.33 -5.84 -7.40
N GLU A 464 -20.18 -4.65 -6.83
CA GLU A 464 -18.95 -3.88 -6.91
C GLU A 464 -18.41 -3.49 -5.53
N TYR A 465 -17.19 -3.90 -5.24
CA TYR A 465 -16.41 -3.48 -4.07
C TYR A 465 -15.04 -2.98 -4.54
N GLY A 466 -14.73 -1.71 -4.25
CA GLY A 466 -13.46 -1.14 -4.69
C GLY A 466 -13.33 -1.02 -6.22
N ILE A 467 -12.16 -1.37 -6.75
CA ILE A 467 -11.88 -1.42 -8.19
C ILE A 467 -12.40 -2.75 -8.73
N SER A 468 -13.56 -2.71 -9.36
CA SER A 468 -14.43 -3.84 -9.68
C SER A 468 -14.62 -4.06 -11.19
N GLY A 469 -15.50 -5.00 -11.55
CA GLY A 469 -15.88 -5.29 -12.93
C GLY A 469 -14.77 -5.97 -13.75
N THR A 470 -13.80 -6.58 -13.11
CA THR A 470 -12.66 -7.22 -13.75
C THR A 470 -12.14 -8.41 -12.94
N SER A 471 -11.48 -9.36 -13.62
CA SER A 471 -10.65 -10.39 -12.99
C SER A 471 -9.16 -10.07 -13.05
N GLN A 472 -8.78 -8.97 -13.71
CA GLN A 472 -7.38 -8.59 -13.89
C GLN A 472 -7.12 -7.14 -13.54
N TRP A 473 -6.03 -6.90 -12.80
CA TRP A 473 -5.57 -5.57 -12.42
C TRP A 473 -4.14 -5.34 -12.87
N LYS A 474 -3.85 -4.12 -13.28
CA LYS A 474 -2.49 -3.65 -13.55
C LYS A 474 -1.94 -2.95 -12.33
N ILE A 475 -0.72 -3.33 -11.93
CA ILE A 475 0.02 -2.76 -10.82
C ILE A 475 1.37 -2.32 -11.37
N CYS A 476 1.54 -1.02 -11.62
CA CYS A 476 2.71 -0.54 -12.35
C CYS A 476 3.99 -0.61 -11.54
N SER A 477 3.90 -0.56 -10.21
CA SER A 477 5.01 -0.78 -9.30
C SER A 477 4.55 -1.55 -8.08
N LEU A 478 5.31 -2.56 -7.70
CA LEU A 478 5.13 -3.26 -6.42
C LEU A 478 6.48 -3.48 -5.74
N ASP A 479 6.42 -3.73 -4.44
CA ASP A 479 7.52 -4.23 -3.61
C ASP A 479 7.06 -5.47 -2.81
N PRO A 480 7.94 -6.15 -2.08
CA PRO A 480 7.59 -7.34 -1.31
C PRO A 480 6.57 -7.10 -0.19
N THR A 481 6.28 -5.84 0.18
CA THR A 481 5.31 -5.48 1.22
C THR A 481 3.98 -5.01 0.66
N SER A 482 3.89 -4.70 -0.63
CA SER A 482 2.67 -4.22 -1.28
C SER A 482 1.55 -5.25 -1.16
N THR A 483 0.44 -4.86 -0.55
CA THR A 483 -0.66 -5.76 -0.19
C THR A 483 -1.99 -5.19 -0.68
N LEU A 484 -2.73 -6.00 -1.44
CA LEU A 484 -4.06 -5.67 -1.94
C LEU A 484 -5.13 -6.39 -1.11
N ALA A 485 -6.27 -5.74 -0.93
CA ALA A 485 -7.48 -6.40 -0.44
C ALA A 485 -8.32 -6.85 -1.64
N ILE A 486 -8.70 -8.13 -1.69
CA ILE A 486 -9.53 -8.69 -2.76
C ILE A 486 -10.78 -9.29 -2.12
N TYR A 487 -11.94 -8.90 -2.65
CA TYR A 487 -13.25 -9.26 -2.13
C TYR A 487 -13.94 -10.25 -3.05
N PHE A 488 -14.62 -11.25 -2.45
CA PHE A 488 -15.29 -12.33 -3.15
C PHE A 488 -16.73 -12.45 -2.74
N GLU A 489 -17.56 -12.96 -3.65
CA GLU A 489 -18.96 -13.30 -3.44
C GLU A 489 -19.14 -14.81 -3.60
N VAL A 490 -19.80 -15.44 -2.63
CA VAL A 490 -20.29 -16.81 -2.78
C VAL A 490 -21.59 -16.76 -3.59
N VAL A 491 -21.60 -17.44 -4.73
CA VAL A 491 -22.76 -17.43 -5.65
C VAL A 491 -23.50 -18.75 -5.72
N ASN A 492 -23.04 -19.77 -4.98
CA ASN A 492 -23.68 -21.08 -4.95
C ASN A 492 -25.09 -20.97 -4.38
N GLN A 493 -26.06 -21.58 -5.06
CA GLN A 493 -27.47 -21.58 -4.66
C GLN A 493 -27.65 -22.50 -3.45
N HIS A 494 -28.57 -22.14 -2.55
CA HIS A 494 -28.88 -22.95 -1.37
C HIS A 494 -29.33 -24.40 -1.72
N ASN A 495 -29.95 -24.56 -2.89
CA ASN A 495 -30.46 -25.86 -3.37
C ASN A 495 -29.43 -26.68 -4.16
N ALA A 496 -28.20 -26.19 -4.35
CA ALA A 496 -27.13 -26.91 -5.02
C ALA A 496 -26.07 -27.34 -3.98
N PRO A 497 -26.21 -28.55 -3.39
CA PRO A 497 -25.30 -28.98 -2.34
C PRO A 497 -23.89 -29.15 -2.88
N ILE A 498 -22.92 -28.58 -2.18
CA ILE A 498 -21.52 -28.85 -2.41
C ILE A 498 -21.20 -30.22 -1.81
N PRO A 499 -20.52 -31.12 -2.51
CA PRO A 499 -20.14 -32.41 -1.97
C PRO A 499 -19.43 -32.26 -0.63
N GLN A 500 -19.74 -33.15 0.32
CA GLN A 500 -19.12 -33.15 1.64
C GLN A 500 -17.58 -33.26 1.49
N GLY A 501 -16.84 -32.36 2.14
CA GLY A 501 -15.40 -32.23 2.00
C GLY A 501 -14.96 -31.48 0.72
N GLY A 502 -15.91 -30.88 -0.01
CA GLY A 502 -15.60 -30.02 -1.16
C GLY A 502 -14.78 -28.79 -0.76
N ARG A 503 -13.92 -28.35 -1.67
CA ARG A 503 -13.03 -27.19 -1.44
C ARG A 503 -13.26 -26.15 -2.52
N GLY A 504 -13.35 -24.90 -2.10
CA GLY A 504 -13.24 -23.76 -3.01
C GLY A 504 -11.78 -23.43 -3.27
N ALA A 505 -11.48 -22.96 -4.47
CA ALA A 505 -10.11 -22.63 -4.86
C ALA A 505 -10.03 -21.24 -5.49
N ILE A 506 -8.89 -20.58 -5.25
CA ILE A 506 -8.52 -19.30 -5.85
C ILE A 506 -7.08 -19.41 -6.34
N GLN A 507 -6.80 -18.93 -7.54
CA GLN A 507 -5.44 -18.82 -8.07
C GLN A 507 -5.13 -17.37 -8.40
N PHE A 508 -3.99 -16.90 -7.89
CA PHE A 508 -3.42 -15.58 -8.16
C PHE A 508 -2.23 -15.76 -9.10
N VAL A 509 -2.26 -15.12 -10.25
CA VAL A 509 -1.18 -15.16 -11.23
C VAL A 509 -0.65 -13.74 -11.42
N THR A 510 0.56 -13.49 -10.94
CA THR A 510 1.22 -12.19 -11.02
C THR A 510 2.37 -12.26 -12.02
N GLN A 511 2.18 -11.61 -13.17
CA GLN A 511 3.23 -11.42 -14.16
C GLN A 511 3.88 -10.07 -13.94
N TYR A 512 5.20 -9.99 -13.90
CA TYR A 512 5.91 -8.75 -13.60
C TYR A 512 7.31 -8.71 -14.18
N GLN A 513 7.86 -7.49 -14.28
CA GLN A 513 9.26 -7.25 -14.57
C GLN A 513 10.04 -7.20 -13.25
N HIS A 514 10.94 -8.16 -13.05
CA HIS A 514 11.86 -8.16 -11.92
C HIS A 514 12.97 -7.13 -12.11
N SER A 515 13.56 -6.64 -11.03
CA SER A 515 14.62 -5.63 -11.09
C SER A 515 15.91 -6.10 -11.79
N SER A 516 16.13 -7.42 -11.90
CA SER A 516 17.17 -8.03 -12.74
C SER A 516 16.88 -7.98 -14.24
N THR A 517 15.85 -7.27 -14.68
CA THR A 517 15.32 -7.16 -16.05
C THR A 517 14.62 -8.40 -16.62
N GLN A 518 14.55 -9.47 -15.84
CA GLN A 518 13.82 -10.68 -16.19
C GLN A 518 12.31 -10.49 -16.10
N ARG A 519 11.54 -11.13 -16.99
CA ARG A 519 10.10 -11.32 -16.79
C ARG A 519 9.86 -12.55 -15.95
N ARG A 520 9.03 -12.39 -14.91
CA ARG A 520 8.67 -13.49 -14.00
C ARG A 520 7.16 -13.62 -13.86
N ILE A 521 6.73 -14.82 -13.51
CA ILE A 521 5.33 -15.14 -13.21
C ILE A 521 5.30 -15.84 -11.86
N ARG A 522 4.65 -15.25 -10.88
CA ARG A 522 4.38 -15.89 -9.60
C ARG A 522 2.95 -16.41 -9.58
N VAL A 523 2.77 -17.69 -9.32
CA VAL A 523 1.49 -18.37 -9.24
C VAL A 523 1.26 -18.86 -7.84
N THR A 524 0.16 -18.43 -7.23
CA THR A 524 -0.25 -18.87 -5.89
C THR A 524 -1.65 -19.47 -6.00
N THR A 525 -1.81 -20.74 -5.61
CA THR A 525 -3.10 -21.43 -5.62
C THR A 525 -3.45 -21.87 -4.21
N VAL A 526 -4.59 -21.37 -3.72
CA VAL A 526 -5.09 -21.64 -2.37
C VAL A 526 -6.47 -22.25 -2.40
N ALA A 527 -6.80 -23.06 -1.42
CA ALA A 527 -8.11 -23.68 -1.28
C ALA A 527 -8.57 -23.66 0.18
N ARG A 528 -9.89 -23.58 0.37
CA ARG A 528 -10.56 -23.67 1.67
C ARG A 528 -11.77 -24.59 1.61
N ASN A 529 -12.08 -25.22 2.73
CA ASN A 529 -13.24 -26.09 2.85
C ASN A 529 -14.53 -25.28 2.89
N TRP A 530 -15.58 -25.82 2.27
CA TRP A 530 -16.94 -25.34 2.40
C TRP A 530 -17.59 -25.93 3.65
N ALA A 531 -18.42 -25.15 4.32
CA ALA A 531 -19.23 -25.60 5.43
C ALA A 531 -20.66 -25.05 5.34
N ASP A 532 -21.62 -25.89 5.74
CA ASP A 532 -23.02 -25.50 5.89
C ASP A 532 -23.21 -24.73 7.20
N ALA A 533 -23.51 -23.43 7.10
CA ALA A 533 -23.69 -22.59 8.28
C ALA A 533 -24.90 -22.97 9.14
N GLN A 534 -25.83 -23.80 8.64
CA GLN A 534 -26.95 -24.31 9.46
C GLN A 534 -26.48 -25.39 10.43
N ASN A 535 -25.59 -26.28 9.97
CA ASN A 535 -25.16 -27.45 10.74
C ASN A 535 -23.73 -27.35 11.27
N GLN A 536 -22.89 -26.50 10.66
CA GLN A 536 -21.45 -26.39 10.91
C GLN A 536 -21.00 -24.95 11.23
N LEU A 537 -21.90 -24.14 11.80
CA LEU A 537 -21.59 -22.74 12.11
C LEU A 537 -20.35 -22.60 13.00
N GLN A 538 -20.18 -23.50 13.98
CA GLN A 538 -19.02 -23.48 14.88
C GLN A 538 -17.69 -23.64 14.15
N HIS A 539 -17.63 -24.41 13.04
CA HIS A 539 -16.41 -24.53 12.23
C HIS A 539 -16.10 -23.24 11.51
N ILE A 540 -17.12 -22.53 11.03
CA ILE A 540 -16.97 -21.24 10.36
C ILE A 540 -16.51 -20.19 11.37
N GLU A 541 -17.11 -20.16 12.58
CA GLU A 541 -16.73 -19.25 13.67
C GLU A 541 -15.28 -19.43 14.11
N ALA A 542 -14.87 -20.68 14.32
CA ALA A 542 -13.49 -21.00 14.70
C ALA A 542 -12.47 -20.60 13.64
N ALA A 543 -12.90 -20.47 12.39
CA ALA A 543 -12.08 -20.14 11.23
C ALA A 543 -12.06 -18.64 10.89
N PHE A 544 -12.68 -17.80 11.70
CA PHE A 544 -12.66 -16.35 11.53
C PHE A 544 -11.33 -15.78 11.96
N ASP A 545 -10.70 -15.03 11.05
CA ASP A 545 -9.49 -14.27 11.34
C ASP A 545 -9.87 -12.81 11.61
N GLN A 546 -10.04 -12.47 12.89
CA GLN A 546 -10.49 -11.15 13.31
C GLN A 546 -9.50 -10.02 12.95
N GLU A 547 -8.21 -10.29 12.84
CA GLU A 547 -7.20 -9.32 12.43
C GLU A 547 -7.32 -9.01 10.94
N ALA A 548 -7.34 -10.03 10.09
CA ALA A 548 -7.55 -9.86 8.65
C ALA A 548 -8.91 -9.23 8.35
N ALA A 549 -9.96 -9.67 9.03
CA ALA A 549 -11.31 -9.09 8.90
C ALA A 549 -11.34 -7.60 9.25
N ALA A 550 -10.67 -7.21 10.34
CA ALA A 550 -10.60 -5.81 10.75
C ALA A 550 -9.91 -4.93 9.69
N VAL A 551 -8.80 -5.38 9.13
CA VAL A 551 -8.07 -4.65 8.09
C VAL A 551 -8.87 -4.60 6.78
N LEU A 552 -9.52 -5.70 6.38
CA LEU A 552 -10.34 -5.76 5.18
C LEU A 552 -11.56 -4.84 5.27
N MET A 553 -12.24 -4.81 6.43
CA MET A 553 -13.34 -3.89 6.66
C MET A 553 -12.88 -2.44 6.78
N ALA A 554 -11.71 -2.20 7.35
CA ALA A 554 -11.12 -0.88 7.42
C ALA A 554 -10.76 -0.33 6.04
N ARG A 555 -10.17 -1.13 5.16
CA ARG A 555 -9.90 -0.74 3.77
C ARG A 555 -11.17 -0.40 3.00
N LEU A 556 -12.23 -1.19 3.21
CA LEU A 556 -13.52 -0.91 2.59
C LEU A 556 -14.14 0.40 3.11
N GLY A 557 -14.05 0.64 4.44
CA GLY A 557 -14.51 1.89 5.05
C GLY A 557 -13.74 3.11 4.57
N VAL A 558 -12.42 3.02 4.47
CA VAL A 558 -11.56 4.10 3.95
C VAL A 558 -11.86 4.37 2.46
N PHE A 559 -12.04 3.33 1.66
CA PHE A 559 -12.42 3.46 0.26
C PHE A 559 -13.77 4.19 0.10
N ARG A 560 -14.76 3.82 0.91
CA ARG A 560 -16.06 4.51 0.93
C ARG A 560 -15.94 5.98 1.35
N ALA A 561 -15.08 6.28 2.31
CA ALA A 561 -14.84 7.65 2.79
C ALA A 561 -14.22 8.58 1.73
N GLU A 562 -13.76 8.07 0.60
CA GLU A 562 -13.33 8.89 -0.55
C GLU A 562 -14.51 9.51 -1.34
N SER A 563 -15.70 8.91 -1.26
CA SER A 563 -16.88 9.31 -2.02
C SER A 563 -18.12 9.60 -1.17
N GLU A 564 -18.15 9.12 0.07
CA GLU A 564 -19.28 9.26 0.99
C GLU A 564 -18.93 10.22 2.13
N GLU A 565 -19.93 10.81 2.77
CA GLU A 565 -19.73 11.64 3.95
C GLU A 565 -19.22 10.82 5.14
N GLY A 566 -18.29 11.38 5.91
CA GLY A 566 -17.69 10.73 7.07
C GLY A 566 -18.71 10.13 8.05
N PRO A 567 -19.76 10.87 8.47
CA PRO A 567 -20.79 10.33 9.35
C PRO A 567 -21.55 9.11 8.79
N ASP A 568 -21.73 9.02 7.48
CA ASP A 568 -22.40 7.88 6.85
C ASP A 568 -21.53 6.62 6.88
N VAL A 569 -20.24 6.77 6.65
CA VAL A 569 -19.27 5.68 6.76
C VAL A 569 -19.21 5.16 8.20
N LEU A 570 -19.18 6.05 9.19
CA LEU A 570 -19.20 5.66 10.60
C LEU A 570 -20.47 4.92 10.98
N ARG A 571 -21.64 5.41 10.55
CA ARG A 571 -22.93 4.71 10.74
C ARG A 571 -22.97 3.35 10.06
N TRP A 572 -22.36 3.23 8.91
CA TRP A 572 -22.23 1.95 8.22
C TRP A 572 -21.37 0.97 9.02
N LEU A 573 -20.19 1.38 9.49
CA LEU A 573 -19.29 0.56 10.31
C LEU A 573 -19.98 0.09 11.59
N ASP A 574 -20.68 0.98 12.28
CA ASP A 574 -21.41 0.65 13.50
C ASP A 574 -22.50 -0.40 13.26
N ARG A 575 -23.27 -0.25 12.19
CA ARG A 575 -24.28 -1.24 11.80
C ARG A 575 -23.67 -2.59 11.49
N GLN A 576 -22.51 -2.63 10.80
CA GLN A 576 -21.83 -3.90 10.53
C GLN A 576 -21.34 -4.55 11.83
N LEU A 577 -20.76 -3.77 12.74
CA LEU A 577 -20.30 -4.29 14.04
C LEU A 577 -21.45 -4.84 14.87
N ILE A 578 -22.56 -4.10 14.98
CA ILE A 578 -23.76 -4.55 15.74
C ILE A 578 -24.29 -5.86 15.15
N ARG A 579 -24.45 -5.96 13.84
CA ARG A 579 -24.93 -7.18 13.16
C ARG A 579 -24.00 -8.36 13.38
N LEU A 580 -22.67 -8.15 13.34
CA LEU A 580 -21.70 -9.20 13.62
C LEU A 580 -21.85 -9.71 15.05
N CYS A 581 -21.95 -8.79 16.02
CA CYS A 581 -22.15 -9.12 17.43
C CYS A 581 -23.49 -9.82 17.69
N GLN A 582 -24.53 -9.46 16.96
CA GLN A 582 -25.84 -10.15 17.04
C GLN A 582 -25.78 -11.56 16.48
N LYS A 583 -25.07 -11.77 15.40
CA LYS A 583 -24.95 -13.07 14.72
C LYS A 583 -24.11 -14.07 15.51
N PHE A 584 -23.00 -13.64 16.08
CA PHE A 584 -21.98 -14.51 16.68
C PHE A 584 -21.86 -14.35 18.20
N GLY A 585 -22.52 -13.37 18.79
CA GLY A 585 -22.56 -13.18 20.23
C GLY A 585 -23.56 -14.10 20.91
N GLN A 586 -23.24 -14.46 22.15
CA GLN A 586 -24.15 -15.18 23.06
C GLN A 586 -24.71 -14.17 24.06
N TYR A 587 -26.04 -14.04 24.13
CA TYR A 587 -26.70 -13.09 25.04
C TYR A 587 -28.14 -13.44 25.30
N ASN A 588 -28.65 -12.98 26.45
CA ASN A 588 -30.08 -12.99 26.79
C ASN A 588 -30.68 -11.65 26.34
N LYS A 589 -31.85 -11.69 25.72
CA LYS A 589 -32.50 -10.47 25.17
C LYS A 589 -32.88 -9.43 26.23
N GLU A 590 -32.94 -9.82 27.50
CA GLU A 590 -33.32 -8.94 28.60
C GLU A 590 -32.15 -8.42 29.44
N ASP A 591 -30.93 -8.97 29.23
CA ASP A 591 -29.76 -8.60 30.01
C ASP A 591 -28.52 -8.29 29.12
N PRO A 592 -28.19 -7.01 28.88
CA PRO A 592 -26.99 -6.61 28.14
C PRO A 592 -25.68 -7.14 28.75
N ASN A 593 -25.64 -7.38 30.07
CA ASN A 593 -24.42 -7.86 30.72
C ASN A 593 -24.14 -9.35 30.47
N SER A 594 -25.13 -10.08 29.96
CA SER A 594 -24.96 -11.46 29.54
C SER A 594 -24.19 -11.61 28.23
N PHE A 595 -24.02 -10.54 27.46
CA PHE A 595 -23.36 -10.55 26.17
C PHE A 595 -21.90 -11.02 26.27
N ARG A 596 -21.56 -12.03 25.49
CA ARG A 596 -20.19 -12.57 25.34
C ARG A 596 -19.88 -12.85 23.88
N LEU A 597 -18.63 -12.65 23.50
CA LEU A 597 -18.07 -13.07 22.22
C LEU A 597 -17.07 -14.21 22.47
N SER A 598 -16.99 -15.15 21.53
CA SER A 598 -15.92 -16.15 21.53
C SER A 598 -14.57 -15.50 21.26
N ASP A 599 -13.48 -16.20 21.58
CA ASP A 599 -12.13 -15.69 21.43
C ASP A 599 -11.81 -15.27 20.00
N SER A 600 -12.38 -15.94 18.98
CA SER A 600 -12.21 -15.59 17.56
C SER A 600 -12.77 -14.22 17.18
N PHE A 601 -13.68 -13.65 17.97
CA PHE A 601 -14.31 -12.34 17.72
C PHE A 601 -14.00 -11.29 18.79
N SER A 602 -13.29 -11.66 19.85
CA SER A 602 -13.14 -10.84 21.07
C SER A 602 -12.44 -9.50 20.83
N LEU A 603 -11.49 -9.44 19.89
CA LEU A 603 -10.71 -8.25 19.57
C LEU A 603 -11.34 -7.39 18.47
N TYR A 604 -12.20 -7.95 17.66
CA TYR A 604 -12.79 -7.26 16.52
C TYR A 604 -13.50 -5.95 16.90
N PRO A 605 -14.33 -5.88 17.96
CA PRO A 605 -14.94 -4.63 18.39
C PRO A 605 -13.91 -3.55 18.80
N GLN A 606 -12.79 -3.95 19.39
CA GLN A 606 -11.71 -3.04 19.76
C GLN A 606 -11.04 -2.46 18.52
N PHE A 607 -10.77 -3.25 17.49
CA PHE A 607 -10.26 -2.74 16.21
C PHE A 607 -11.22 -1.76 15.56
N MET A 608 -12.53 -2.03 15.60
CA MET A 608 -13.54 -1.10 15.07
C MET A 608 -13.64 0.19 15.89
N PHE A 609 -13.52 0.11 17.21
CA PHE A 609 -13.43 1.29 18.07
C PHE A 609 -12.27 2.20 17.67
N HIS A 610 -11.08 1.65 17.49
CA HIS A 610 -9.91 2.42 17.08
C HIS A 610 -10.03 2.93 15.64
N LEU A 611 -10.57 2.13 14.72
CA LEU A 611 -10.80 2.54 13.34
C LEU A 611 -11.71 3.76 13.24
N ARG A 612 -12.82 3.78 13.99
CA ARG A 612 -13.75 4.94 14.03
C ARG A 612 -13.07 6.26 14.40
N ARG A 613 -12.02 6.18 15.20
CA ARG A 613 -11.23 7.32 15.74
C ARG A 613 -9.96 7.58 14.95
N SER A 614 -9.68 6.78 13.94
CA SER A 614 -8.46 6.87 13.15
C SER A 614 -8.44 8.13 12.28
N PRO A 615 -7.25 8.64 11.92
CA PRO A 615 -7.11 9.77 11.01
C PRO A 615 -7.60 9.45 9.59
N PHE A 616 -7.91 8.20 9.27
CA PHE A 616 -8.49 7.81 7.99
C PHE A 616 -9.96 8.24 7.87
N LEU A 617 -10.70 8.24 8.98
CA LEU A 617 -12.14 8.53 9.03
C LEU A 617 -12.44 9.84 9.74
N GLN A 618 -11.67 10.21 10.77
CA GLN A 618 -11.76 11.47 11.50
C GLN A 618 -10.80 12.49 10.89
N VAL A 619 -11.23 13.10 9.80
CA VAL A 619 -10.34 13.93 8.96
C VAL A 619 -10.16 15.37 9.47
N PHE A 620 -11.06 15.89 10.31
CA PHE A 620 -11.07 17.31 10.70
C PHE A 620 -9.89 17.76 11.55
N ASN A 621 -9.21 16.83 12.21
CA ASN A 621 -8.01 17.11 12.99
C ASN A 621 -6.72 17.12 12.16
N ASN A 622 -6.83 16.81 10.85
CA ASN A 622 -5.71 16.73 9.93
C ASN A 622 -5.97 17.64 8.72
N SER A 623 -4.90 18.02 8.04
CA SER A 623 -5.04 18.64 6.72
C SER A 623 -5.52 17.60 5.67
N PRO A 624 -6.13 18.05 4.57
CA PRO A 624 -6.47 17.16 3.47
C PRO A 624 -5.28 16.37 2.90
N ASP A 625 -4.09 16.96 2.90
CA ASP A 625 -2.85 16.29 2.48
C ASP A 625 -2.44 15.18 3.46
N GLU A 626 -2.50 15.42 4.76
CA GLU A 626 -2.22 14.40 5.78
C GLU A 626 -3.20 13.23 5.69
N SER A 627 -4.49 13.51 5.53
CA SER A 627 -5.50 12.46 5.36
C SER A 627 -5.23 11.62 4.11
N SER A 628 -4.84 12.25 3.01
CA SER A 628 -4.48 11.57 1.76
C SER A 628 -3.23 10.71 1.92
N TYR A 629 -2.23 11.19 2.65
CA TYR A 629 -1.03 10.44 2.99
C TYR A 629 -1.32 9.20 3.83
N TYR A 630 -2.11 9.32 4.90
CA TYR A 630 -2.46 8.19 5.75
C TYR A 630 -3.28 7.15 4.99
N ARG A 631 -4.27 7.57 4.20
CA ARG A 631 -5.10 6.66 3.38
C ARG A 631 -4.28 5.95 2.31
N HIS A 632 -3.34 6.64 1.67
CA HIS A 632 -2.43 6.05 0.69
C HIS A 632 -1.63 4.90 1.30
N HIS A 633 -0.99 5.14 2.45
CA HIS A 633 -0.21 4.10 3.12
C HIS A 633 -1.07 2.96 3.62
N PHE A 634 -2.23 3.25 4.20
CA PHE A 634 -3.13 2.23 4.69
C PHE A 634 -3.63 1.29 3.59
N ALA A 635 -3.88 1.79 2.39
CA ALA A 635 -4.38 1.00 1.26
C ALA A 635 -3.34 0.03 0.66
N ARG A 636 -2.08 0.10 1.05
CA ARG A 636 -0.99 -0.72 0.49
C ARG A 636 -0.16 -1.50 1.51
N GLN A 637 -0.34 -1.25 2.81
CA GLN A 637 0.42 -1.91 3.87
C GLN A 637 -0.01 -3.37 4.06
N ASP A 638 0.92 -4.19 4.57
CA ASP A 638 0.61 -5.55 5.02
C ASP A 638 -0.32 -5.56 6.25
N LEU A 639 -0.72 -6.74 6.69
CA LEU A 639 -1.63 -6.88 7.82
C LEU A 639 -1.06 -6.24 9.09
N THR A 640 0.18 -6.54 9.44
CA THR A 640 0.80 -6.08 10.70
C THR A 640 0.89 -4.56 10.74
N GLN A 641 1.38 -3.94 9.66
CA GLN A 641 1.47 -2.48 9.58
C GLN A 641 0.08 -1.82 9.52
N SER A 642 -0.88 -2.44 8.87
CA SER A 642 -2.26 -1.95 8.84
C SER A 642 -2.91 -1.96 10.23
N LEU A 643 -2.70 -3.01 11.02
CA LEU A 643 -3.21 -3.08 12.41
C LEU A 643 -2.57 -2.01 13.30
N ILE A 644 -1.27 -1.76 13.15
CA ILE A 644 -0.56 -0.70 13.88
C ILE A 644 -1.13 0.68 13.51
N MET A 645 -1.49 0.89 12.25
CA MET A 645 -2.11 2.14 11.81
C MET A 645 -3.54 2.31 12.34
N ILE A 646 -4.31 1.22 12.48
CA ILE A 646 -5.67 1.25 13.07
C ILE A 646 -5.57 1.49 14.58
N GLN A 647 -4.81 0.65 15.28
CA GLN A 647 -4.68 0.65 16.74
C GLN A 647 -3.26 1.03 17.13
N PRO A 648 -3.02 2.27 17.60
CA PRO A 648 -1.71 2.69 18.06
C PRO A 648 -1.19 1.78 19.17
N ILE A 649 0.09 1.43 19.09
CA ILE A 649 0.77 0.64 20.09
C ILE A 649 1.47 1.56 21.09
N LEU A 650 1.35 1.26 22.37
CA LEU A 650 2.00 1.96 23.46
C LEU A 650 2.96 1.03 24.19
N TYR A 651 4.25 1.37 24.28
CA TYR A 651 5.25 0.70 25.10
C TYR A 651 5.44 1.46 26.41
N SER A 652 5.50 0.82 27.59
CA SER A 652 5.76 1.48 28.87
C SER A 652 6.89 0.78 29.62
N TYR A 653 7.79 1.57 30.10
CA TYR A 653 8.92 1.14 30.90
C TYR A 653 8.71 1.71 32.32
N SER A 654 8.59 0.85 33.33
CA SER A 654 8.42 1.32 34.68
C SER A 654 9.72 1.15 35.47
N PHE A 655 10.02 2.14 36.29
CA PHE A 655 11.07 2.09 37.30
C PHE A 655 10.42 1.91 38.65
N HIS A 656 11.02 1.08 39.51
CA HIS A 656 10.62 1.03 40.91
C HIS A 656 11.18 2.25 41.64
N GLY A 657 10.37 3.28 41.76
CA GLY A 657 10.73 4.53 42.47
C GLY A 657 9.95 5.74 41.99
N PRO A 658 9.95 6.83 42.75
CA PRO A 658 9.29 8.09 42.35
C PRO A 658 9.92 8.64 41.04
N PRO A 659 9.11 9.15 40.10
CA PRO A 659 9.61 9.75 38.87
C PRO A 659 10.61 10.88 39.03
N GLU A 660 10.44 11.67 40.07
CA GLU A 660 11.33 12.78 40.40
C GLU A 660 12.73 12.30 40.79
N THR A 661 12.82 11.19 41.51
CA THR A 661 14.09 10.57 41.91
C THR A 661 14.86 10.07 40.68
N ILE A 662 14.17 9.45 39.74
CA ILE A 662 14.77 8.97 38.49
C ILE A 662 15.26 10.12 37.62
N ALA A 663 14.48 11.21 37.54
CA ALA A 663 14.88 12.42 36.83
C ALA A 663 16.10 13.09 37.48
N GLN A 664 16.20 13.09 38.82
CA GLN A 664 17.37 13.58 39.58
C GLN A 664 18.60 12.71 39.31
N TRP A 665 18.47 11.37 39.34
CA TRP A 665 19.56 10.45 39.04
C TRP A 665 20.12 10.66 37.64
N ARG A 666 19.23 10.84 36.67
CA ARG A 666 19.62 11.13 35.29
C ARG A 666 20.37 12.44 35.16
N LYS A 667 19.91 13.50 35.83
CA LYS A 667 20.59 14.79 35.87
C LYS A 667 21.94 14.73 36.58
N ALA A 668 22.06 13.90 37.61
CA ALA A 668 23.29 13.69 38.36
C ALA A 668 24.31 12.76 37.66
N GLY A 669 23.96 12.21 36.49
CA GLY A 669 24.87 11.38 35.70
C GLY A 669 25.06 9.96 36.24
N TYR A 670 24.13 9.41 37.04
CA TYR A 670 24.24 8.02 37.56
C TYR A 670 24.35 6.97 36.47
N GLN A 671 23.75 7.19 35.29
CA GLN A 671 23.86 6.30 34.13
C GLN A 671 25.30 6.16 33.60
N ASP A 672 26.19 7.08 33.92
CA ASP A 672 27.58 7.08 33.48
C ASP A 672 28.52 6.42 34.50
N MET A 673 27.97 5.99 35.64
CA MET A 673 28.73 5.35 36.72
C MET A 673 28.68 3.80 36.58
N PRO A 674 29.79 3.09 36.67
CA PRO A 674 29.84 1.64 36.50
C PRO A 674 28.93 0.87 37.47
N GLU A 675 28.70 1.41 38.67
CA GLU A 675 27.86 0.81 39.72
C GLU A 675 26.37 0.79 39.35
N TYR A 676 25.94 1.60 38.37
CA TYR A 676 24.54 1.75 37.93
C TYR A 676 24.31 1.31 36.48
N GLU A 677 25.02 0.30 36.02
CA GLU A 677 24.91 -0.21 34.65
C GLU A 677 23.47 -0.66 34.31
N ASN A 678 22.76 -1.25 35.26
CA ASN A 678 21.36 -1.62 35.10
C ASN A 678 20.45 -0.39 34.82
N PHE A 679 20.76 0.73 35.47
CA PHE A 679 20.01 1.99 35.25
C PHE A 679 20.29 2.54 33.85
N LYS A 680 21.52 2.47 33.39
CA LYS A 680 21.91 2.80 32.01
C LYS A 680 21.16 1.95 31.00
N HIS A 681 21.11 0.63 31.18
CA HIS A 681 20.38 -0.29 30.31
C HIS A 681 18.89 0.01 30.27
N LEU A 682 18.26 0.31 31.41
CA LEU A 682 16.85 0.68 31.48
C LEU A 682 16.54 2.00 30.76
N LEU A 683 17.43 2.98 30.81
CA LEU A 683 17.30 4.23 30.05
C LEU A 683 17.55 4.03 28.56
N GLN A 684 18.40 3.06 28.19
CA GLN A 684 18.76 2.78 26.80
C GLN A 684 17.67 1.96 26.08
N ALA A 685 17.03 1.02 26.75
CA ALA A 685 16.02 0.15 26.14
C ALA A 685 14.91 0.88 25.34
N PRO A 686 14.32 2.00 25.83
CA PRO A 686 13.39 2.77 25.02
C PRO A 686 14.00 3.36 23.75
N LEU A 687 15.26 3.73 23.77
CA LEU A 687 15.95 4.28 22.61
C LEU A 687 16.25 3.21 21.57
N ASP A 688 16.64 2.02 22.03
CA ASP A 688 16.93 0.88 21.17
C ASP A 688 15.65 0.44 20.42
N ASP A 689 14.53 0.31 21.11
CA ASP A 689 13.26 0.02 20.46
C ASP A 689 12.81 1.13 19.49
N ALA A 690 13.09 2.45 19.80
CA ALA A 690 12.81 3.53 18.84
C ALA A 690 13.63 3.35 17.59
N GLN A 691 14.87 3.05 17.76
CA GLN A 691 15.79 2.86 16.66
C GLN A 691 15.34 1.68 15.78
N ASP A 692 14.93 0.58 16.41
CA ASP A 692 14.39 -0.57 15.68
C ASP A 692 13.12 -0.20 14.87
N ILE A 693 12.18 0.51 15.48
CA ILE A 693 10.98 1.00 14.77
C ILE A 693 11.35 1.92 13.61
N LEU A 694 12.32 2.83 13.81
CA LEU A 694 12.77 3.75 12.76
C LEU A 694 13.47 3.02 11.63
N GLN A 695 14.18 1.93 11.90
CA GLN A 695 14.89 1.15 10.89
C GLN A 695 13.97 0.22 10.11
N THR A 696 12.94 -0.34 10.73
CA THR A 696 12.09 -1.38 10.15
C THR A 696 10.89 -0.85 9.35
N ARG A 697 10.48 0.41 9.54
CA ARG A 697 9.31 0.97 8.86
C ARG A 697 9.66 1.77 7.62
N PHE A 698 8.82 1.65 6.61
CA PHE A 698 8.88 2.45 5.39
C PHE A 698 7.50 3.08 5.10
N PRO A 699 7.41 4.40 4.83
CA PRO A 699 8.47 5.40 5.01
C PRO A 699 8.98 5.46 6.46
N MET A 700 10.16 6.05 6.67
CA MET A 700 10.67 6.26 8.03
C MET A 700 9.66 7.10 8.83
N PRO A 701 9.20 6.64 10.01
CA PRO A 701 8.24 7.39 10.80
C PRO A 701 8.88 8.61 11.46
N ARG A 702 8.06 9.64 11.70
CA ARG A 702 8.50 10.80 12.46
C ARG A 702 8.74 10.41 13.92
N TYR A 703 9.93 10.69 14.42
CA TYR A 703 10.31 10.49 15.82
C TYR A 703 10.19 11.79 16.60
N ILE A 704 9.41 11.77 17.68
CA ILE A 704 9.26 12.91 18.60
C ILE A 704 9.70 12.47 19.99
N ASN A 705 10.76 13.09 20.48
CA ASN A 705 11.19 12.95 21.89
C ASN A 705 10.64 14.13 22.69
N THR A 706 9.95 13.85 23.79
CA THR A 706 9.34 14.88 24.63
C THR A 706 9.38 14.51 26.11
N GLU A 707 9.38 15.52 26.97
CA GLU A 707 9.31 15.36 28.43
C GLU A 707 7.90 15.65 28.94
N HIS A 708 7.60 15.17 30.15
CA HIS A 708 6.36 15.52 30.84
C HIS A 708 6.22 17.05 30.98
N GLY A 709 5.07 17.60 30.61
CA GLY A 709 4.84 19.06 30.58
C GLY A 709 5.42 19.79 29.36
N GLY A 710 6.17 19.10 28.48
CA GLY A 710 6.66 19.67 27.23
C GLY A 710 5.53 19.93 26.23
N SER A 711 5.72 20.92 25.34
CA SER A 711 4.69 21.30 24.34
C SER A 711 4.26 20.16 23.42
N GLN A 712 5.15 19.20 23.14
CA GLN A 712 4.88 18.03 22.30
C GLN A 712 4.24 16.87 23.07
N ALA A 713 4.26 16.89 24.41
CA ALA A 713 3.67 15.83 25.25
C ALA A 713 2.16 15.68 25.01
N ARG A 714 1.47 16.76 24.62
CA ARG A 714 0.04 16.75 24.30
C ARG A 714 -0.33 15.71 23.22
N PHE A 715 0.54 15.48 22.24
CA PHE A 715 0.27 14.50 21.19
C PHE A 715 0.26 13.07 21.71
N LEU A 716 1.16 12.75 22.65
CA LEU A 716 1.16 11.47 23.34
C LEU A 716 -0.05 11.36 24.29
N LEU A 717 -0.29 12.37 25.12
CA LEU A 717 -1.37 12.37 26.09
C LEU A 717 -2.75 12.22 25.43
N SER A 718 -2.96 12.85 24.27
CA SER A 718 -4.21 12.71 23.50
C SER A 718 -4.47 11.27 23.03
N LYS A 719 -3.43 10.45 22.89
CA LYS A 719 -3.55 9.02 22.50
C LYS A 719 -3.67 8.10 23.70
N VAL A 720 -3.09 8.48 24.84
CA VAL A 720 -3.04 7.65 26.08
C VAL A 720 -4.27 7.80 26.95
N ASN A 721 -4.91 8.98 26.96
CA ASN A 721 -6.05 9.30 27.80
C ASN A 721 -7.38 9.44 27.03
N PRO A 722 -7.86 8.41 26.37
CA PRO A 722 -9.13 8.48 25.65
C PRO A 722 -10.35 8.56 26.57
N SER A 723 -10.19 8.32 27.87
CA SER A 723 -11.27 8.26 28.86
C SER A 723 -11.53 9.56 29.59
N GLN A 724 -10.82 10.64 29.28
CA GLN A 724 -11.14 11.97 29.82
C GLN A 724 -12.34 12.54 29.07
N THR A 725 -13.52 12.07 29.43
CA THR A 725 -14.79 12.61 28.98
C THR A 725 -15.11 13.90 29.76
N HIS A 726 -16.05 14.70 29.26
CA HIS A 726 -16.52 15.95 29.86
C HIS A 726 -16.78 15.91 31.37
N ASN A 727 -17.05 14.76 31.94
CA ASN A 727 -17.32 14.62 33.39
C ASN A 727 -16.07 14.69 34.25
N ASN A 728 -14.85 14.60 33.71
CA ASN A 728 -13.60 14.71 34.44
C ASN A 728 -12.89 16.08 34.26
N LEU A 729 -13.49 17.00 33.52
CA LEU A 729 -12.95 18.35 33.30
C LEU A 729 -12.71 19.12 34.64
N TYR A 730 -13.46 18.78 35.68
CA TYR A 730 -13.33 19.45 37.01
C TYR A 730 -12.14 18.94 37.85
N ALA A 731 -11.61 17.76 37.56
CA ALA A 731 -10.51 17.16 38.32
C ALA A 731 -9.11 17.66 37.88
N TRP A 732 -8.98 18.09 36.61
CA TRP A 732 -7.70 18.51 36.03
C TRP A 732 -7.56 20.00 35.75
N GLY A 733 -8.62 20.77 35.97
CA GLY A 733 -8.68 22.21 35.64
C GLY A 733 -7.97 23.14 36.58
N GLN A 734 -7.31 22.64 37.64
CA GLN A 734 -6.69 23.52 38.64
C GLN A 734 -5.16 23.67 38.55
N GLU A 735 -4.44 22.87 37.76
CA GLU A 735 -2.99 22.90 37.82
C GLU A 735 -2.20 23.27 36.55
N SER A 736 -2.70 23.25 35.38
CA SER A 736 -1.93 23.78 34.21
C SER A 736 -2.67 23.76 32.88
N GLY A 737 -2.92 24.92 32.30
CA GLY A 737 -3.17 25.10 30.88
C GLY A 737 -4.53 24.62 30.36
N ALA A 738 -4.87 24.99 29.12
CA ALA A 738 -6.11 24.62 28.47
C ALA A 738 -6.31 23.09 28.45
N PRO A 739 -7.54 22.59 28.70
CA PRO A 739 -7.82 21.16 28.72
C PRO A 739 -7.46 20.55 27.37
N ILE A 740 -6.74 19.41 27.38
CA ILE A 740 -6.47 18.63 26.19
C ILE A 740 -7.79 17.97 25.81
N LEU A 741 -8.34 18.37 24.67
CA LEU A 741 -9.51 17.73 24.09
C LEU A 741 -9.09 16.33 23.61
N THR A 742 -9.54 15.32 24.32
CA THR A 742 -9.40 13.90 23.96
C THR A 742 -10.69 13.41 23.35
N ASP A 743 -10.62 12.25 22.70
CA ASP A 743 -11.80 11.61 22.12
C ASP A 743 -12.88 11.34 23.17
N ASP A 744 -14.13 11.51 22.80
CA ASP A 744 -15.27 11.65 23.70
C ASP A 744 -15.61 10.40 24.52
N VAL A 745 -15.15 9.19 24.14
CA VAL A 745 -15.61 7.93 24.72
C VAL A 745 -14.45 6.96 24.93
N SER A 746 -14.36 6.35 26.13
CA SER A 746 -13.43 5.26 26.40
C SER A 746 -13.86 3.97 25.73
N LEU A 747 -12.91 3.03 25.56
CA LEU A 747 -13.24 1.67 25.06
C LEU A 747 -14.28 0.98 25.95
N GLN A 748 -14.19 1.13 27.27
CA GLN A 748 -15.15 0.53 28.19
C GLN A 748 -16.57 1.05 27.95
N VAL A 749 -16.74 2.37 27.88
CA VAL A 749 -18.04 3.00 27.59
C VAL A 749 -18.56 2.60 26.21
N PHE A 750 -17.70 2.52 25.20
CA PHE A 750 -18.06 2.03 23.88
C PHE A 750 -18.57 0.58 23.93
N MET A 751 -17.86 -0.31 24.63
CA MET A 751 -18.25 -1.72 24.77
C MET A 751 -19.58 -1.87 25.52
N ASP A 752 -19.80 -1.08 26.57
CA ASP A 752 -21.08 -1.13 27.32
C ASP A 752 -22.24 -0.59 26.48
N HIS A 753 -21.98 0.41 25.63
CA HIS A 753 -22.99 0.89 24.68
C HIS A 753 -23.26 -0.14 23.58
N LEU A 754 -22.23 -0.77 23.04
CA LEU A 754 -22.36 -1.84 22.04
C LEU A 754 -23.20 -3.01 22.56
N LYS A 755 -22.95 -3.48 23.80
CA LYS A 755 -23.75 -4.54 24.45
C LYS A 755 -25.23 -4.16 24.49
N LYS A 756 -25.55 -2.94 24.91
CA LYS A 756 -26.92 -2.43 24.95
C LYS A 756 -27.58 -2.44 23.57
N LEU A 757 -26.87 -1.94 22.56
CA LEU A 757 -27.37 -1.87 21.18
C LEU A 757 -27.59 -3.27 20.58
N VAL A 758 -26.67 -4.21 20.82
CA VAL A 758 -26.79 -5.60 20.34
C VAL A 758 -28.05 -6.25 20.87
N VAL A 759 -28.31 -6.11 22.18
CA VAL A 759 -29.45 -6.73 22.83
C VAL A 759 -30.78 -6.03 22.47
N SER A 760 -30.83 -4.70 22.50
CA SER A 760 -32.06 -3.93 22.24
C SER A 760 -32.51 -3.97 20.77
N SER A 761 -31.60 -4.06 19.82
CA SER A 761 -31.96 -4.13 18.38
C SER A 761 -32.18 -5.56 17.87
N ALA A 762 -32.05 -6.56 18.73
CA ALA A 762 -32.39 -7.96 18.45
C ALA A 762 -33.87 -8.30 18.66
N SER A 763 -34.69 -7.31 19.08
CA SER A 763 -36.14 -7.46 19.31
C SER A 763 -36.95 -7.38 18.01
#